data_dada83eb79d36fcb9c939c51f76c3f64
#
_entry.id   dada83eb79d36fcb9c939c51f76c3f64
#
_cell.length_a   1.000
_cell.length_b   1.000
_cell.length_c   1.000
_cell.angle_alpha   90.00
_cell.angle_beta   90.00
_cell.angle_gamma   90.00
#
_symmetry.space_group_name_H-M   'P 1'
#
loop_
_entity.id
_entity.type
_entity.pdbx_description
1 polymer ?
#
loop_
_entity_poly.entity_id
_entity_poly.type
_entity_poly.pdbx_seq_one_letter_code
_entity_poly.pdbx_strand_id
1 'polypeptide(L)'
;HQALEVTCRINGDVVSRGQALLAQPKTAYVYPGQGIQTEGMGKGDREASAAAREVWRRADRHTRTNHGFSIQRIVDENPARLIVRGEEFKHPDGVLHLTQFTQVALAVVAYAQTERLREADALGSGAYYAGHSLGEYTALASLGNIFELEAVIDIVYSRGSAMGSLVPRDAEGNSDYGMGALRPNMIGVGPEEVEAYVAQLSEDTGEFLEIVNYNIKGQQYSIAGTKRGLAALKEKANAITPRAYVTVPGVDVPFHSRVLRSGVADFAEKLDELLPAEIDVDTLVDRYIPNLVARPFELTQDFIDAVLAEVPSERLQGLTPENTDRNTLARTLLIELLAWQFASPVRWIETQDFLLPRVEQIIEVGLASSPTLTNLAKREMDVVGIHVPVFNVESSQDTVMLNDVVAAPEPEVEAEEAAPADAAADAAESQTAPAPSTPAAEAPAAAPAPAAAASGPAEDLAFAAADAITVLFAVQNKIRPEQINDSDTIEELTGGVSSRRNQLLMDMSAELGVPAIDGAAEADVATLYQRVNTAAPGYTPFGTVLSEAVGTRLRQLLGGAGLKPAFVADHLASAWGLPASWTPHVEAEILLGTRTEDSVRGGTLATLPAAAGSKAEISALIDQAVQNVAARHGVAVSQAQAGGSSGGGVVDSAALDAYKDEVTDTLVATARTLLAKLGVEDEAAEIIAPDNTIVETIEAELGSSWVKQVTPVFDERKAVLFDDRWAQAREDLVRVALGQCELDPARFAGTGETIAQQAEWYAQNTGANRADVLRAIAEAAQGKADEPYANDVALVT
;
A
#
# COMPACT_ATOMS: atom_id res chain seq x y z
N HIS A 1 14.26 23.60 -8.89
CA HIS A 1 14.47 23.64 -10.36
C HIS A 1 15.72 22.82 -10.66
N GLN A 2 15.57 21.60 -11.19
CA GLN A 2 16.72 20.89 -11.77
C GLN A 2 17.05 21.55 -13.12
N ALA A 3 18.27 22.05 -13.25
CA ALA A 3 18.80 22.47 -14.52
C ALA A 3 19.29 21.23 -15.27
N LEU A 4 18.67 20.92 -16.40
CA LEU A 4 19.14 19.88 -17.31
C LEU A 4 20.09 20.50 -18.33
N GLU A 5 21.26 19.91 -18.53
CA GLU A 5 22.10 20.21 -19.67
C GLU A 5 21.58 19.45 -20.92
N VAL A 6 21.07 20.14 -21.88
CA VAL A 6 20.57 19.56 -23.11
C VAL A 6 21.66 19.66 -24.19
N THR A 7 22.12 18.51 -24.67
CA THR A 7 23.09 18.44 -25.76
C THR A 7 22.42 17.92 -27.03
N CYS A 8 22.36 18.74 -28.07
CA CYS A 8 21.86 18.33 -29.38
C CYS A 8 23.01 17.77 -30.23
N ARG A 9 22.84 16.53 -30.72
CA ARG A 9 23.84 15.89 -31.60
C ARG A 9 23.22 15.59 -32.97
N ILE A 10 23.99 15.82 -34.04
CA ILE A 10 23.64 15.40 -35.40
C ILE A 10 24.79 14.50 -35.89
N ASN A 11 24.46 13.27 -36.29
CA ASN A 11 25.43 12.26 -36.73
C ASN A 11 26.57 11.97 -35.74
N GLY A 12 26.29 12.15 -34.44
CA GLY A 12 27.27 11.98 -33.37
C GLY A 12 27.98 13.28 -32.95
N ASP A 13 27.98 14.30 -33.75
CA ASP A 13 28.63 15.58 -33.45
C ASP A 13 27.69 16.51 -32.65
N VAL A 14 28.23 17.13 -31.63
CA VAL A 14 27.49 18.08 -30.79
C VAL A 14 27.30 19.38 -31.56
N VAL A 15 26.06 19.69 -31.91
CA VAL A 15 25.72 20.92 -32.68
C VAL A 15 25.22 22.05 -31.78
N SER A 16 24.75 21.73 -30.58
CA SER A 16 24.30 22.74 -29.60
C SER A 16 24.33 22.19 -28.21
N ARG A 17 24.67 23.04 -27.24
CA ARG A 17 24.49 22.77 -25.79
C ARG A 17 23.69 23.92 -25.21
N GLY A 18 22.77 23.61 -24.30
CA GLY A 18 21.96 24.58 -23.59
C GLY A 18 21.50 24.01 -22.24
N GLN A 19 21.06 24.90 -21.38
CA GLN A 19 20.41 24.50 -20.13
C GLN A 19 18.91 24.63 -20.29
N ALA A 20 18.17 23.58 -19.96
CA ALA A 20 16.73 23.61 -19.82
C ALA A 20 16.37 23.52 -18.33
N LEU A 21 15.51 24.43 -17.88
CA LEU A 21 14.90 24.31 -16.55
C LEU A 21 13.65 23.44 -16.70
N LEU A 22 13.63 22.28 -16.03
CA LEU A 22 12.40 21.52 -15.87
C LEU A 22 11.48 22.31 -14.93
N ALA A 23 10.43 22.87 -15.49
CA ALA A 23 9.31 23.32 -14.68
C ALA A 23 8.59 22.07 -14.18
N GLN A 24 8.46 21.93 -12.87
CA GLN A 24 7.59 20.89 -12.31
C GLN A 24 6.15 21.17 -12.77
N PRO A 25 5.36 20.12 -13.12
CA PRO A 25 3.97 20.31 -13.47
C PRO A 25 3.20 21.01 -12.34
N LYS A 26 2.25 21.87 -12.70
CA LYS A 26 1.32 22.42 -11.71
C LYS A 26 0.52 21.29 -11.09
N THR A 27 0.80 20.99 -9.84
CA THR A 27 0.32 19.81 -9.15
C THR A 27 -0.74 20.17 -8.11
N ALA A 28 -1.79 19.34 -8.00
CA ALA A 28 -2.61 19.26 -6.80
C ALA A 28 -2.32 17.97 -6.07
N TYR A 29 -1.99 18.07 -4.79
CA TYR A 29 -1.94 16.92 -3.89
C TYR A 29 -3.28 16.75 -3.20
N VAL A 30 -3.85 15.55 -3.27
CA VAL A 30 -5.16 15.25 -2.69
C VAL A 30 -5.05 14.10 -1.68
N TYR A 31 -5.71 14.26 -0.54
CA TYR A 31 -5.60 13.37 0.61
C TYR A 31 -6.95 12.72 0.88
N PRO A 32 -7.06 11.38 0.83
CA PRO A 32 -8.32 10.69 1.04
C PRO A 32 -8.78 10.71 2.49
N GLY A 33 -10.08 10.47 2.68
CA GLY A 33 -10.70 10.27 3.97
C GLY A 33 -10.58 8.82 4.47
N GLN A 34 -11.33 8.53 5.55
CA GLN A 34 -11.44 7.17 6.07
C GLN A 34 -12.26 6.26 5.13
N GLY A 35 -12.06 4.94 5.25
CA GLY A 35 -12.70 3.92 4.42
C GLY A 35 -11.71 3.17 3.52
N ILE A 36 -10.45 3.60 3.50
CA ILE A 36 -9.38 2.96 2.72
C ILE A 36 -8.42 2.13 3.57
N GLN A 37 -8.57 2.18 4.90
CA GLN A 37 -7.65 1.53 5.85
C GLN A 37 -7.59 0.02 5.65
N THR A 38 -6.39 -0.51 5.66
CA THR A 38 -6.10 -1.94 5.57
C THR A 38 -5.00 -2.33 6.54
N GLU A 39 -5.03 -3.56 7.01
CA GLU A 39 -3.95 -4.14 7.81
C GLU A 39 -2.62 -4.06 7.06
N GLY A 40 -1.55 -3.68 7.75
CA GLY A 40 -0.22 -3.55 7.18
C GLY A 40 0.01 -2.32 6.29
N MET A 41 -0.94 -1.39 6.18
CA MET A 41 -0.78 -0.17 5.38
C MET A 41 0.46 0.64 5.81
N GLY A 42 1.13 1.27 4.84
CA GLY A 42 2.35 2.04 5.06
C GLY A 42 3.60 1.21 5.40
N LYS A 43 3.52 -0.14 5.36
CA LYS A 43 4.69 -1.01 5.58
C LYS A 43 5.73 -0.83 4.48
N GLY A 44 5.31 -0.81 3.22
CA GLY A 44 6.20 -0.58 2.09
C GLY A 44 6.93 0.77 2.17
N ASP A 45 6.23 1.83 2.60
CA ASP A 45 6.84 3.14 2.81
C ASP A 45 7.90 3.12 3.92
N ARG A 46 7.61 2.43 5.04
CA ARG A 46 8.57 2.24 6.14
C ARG A 46 9.81 1.45 5.72
N GLU A 47 9.66 0.49 4.83
CA GLU A 47 10.78 -0.30 4.31
C GLU A 47 11.63 0.50 3.32
N ALA A 48 11.01 1.32 2.49
CA ALA A 48 11.66 2.05 1.41
C ALA A 48 12.31 3.37 1.84
N SER A 49 11.77 4.07 2.86
CA SER A 49 12.16 5.45 3.21
C SER A 49 12.57 5.58 4.67
N ALA A 50 13.68 6.29 4.92
CA ALA A 50 14.13 6.63 6.27
C ALA A 50 13.20 7.67 6.91
N ALA A 51 12.73 8.64 6.14
CA ALA A 51 11.79 9.66 6.60
C ALA A 51 10.46 9.04 7.01
N ALA A 52 9.91 8.12 6.20
CA ALA A 52 8.69 7.40 6.54
C ALA A 52 8.84 6.56 7.83
N ARG A 53 9.96 5.86 8.01
CA ARG A 53 10.24 5.12 9.26
C ARG A 53 10.24 6.03 10.47
N GLU A 54 10.85 7.20 10.35
CA GLU A 54 10.90 8.17 11.45
C GLU A 54 9.51 8.68 11.81
N VAL A 55 8.67 8.99 10.83
CA VAL A 55 7.28 9.40 11.05
C VAL A 55 6.53 8.33 11.85
N TRP A 56 6.61 7.07 11.43
CA TRP A 56 5.95 5.97 12.13
C TRP A 56 6.48 5.77 13.56
N ARG A 57 7.79 5.89 13.75
CA ARG A 57 8.43 5.80 15.06
C ARG A 57 7.96 6.93 16.00
N ARG A 58 7.88 8.17 15.50
CA ARG A 58 7.37 9.32 16.25
C ARG A 58 5.90 9.14 16.61
N ALA A 59 5.09 8.75 15.64
CA ALA A 59 3.66 8.52 15.81
C ALA A 59 3.38 7.42 16.86
N ASP A 60 4.06 6.29 16.75
CA ASP A 60 3.88 5.18 17.68
C ASP A 60 4.31 5.54 19.11
N ARG A 61 5.43 6.25 19.25
CA ARG A 61 5.87 6.78 20.55
C ARG A 61 4.83 7.72 21.13
N HIS A 62 4.33 8.68 20.34
CA HIS A 62 3.36 9.64 20.79
C HIS A 62 2.05 8.98 21.24
N THR A 63 1.51 8.06 20.42
CA THR A 63 0.26 7.36 20.77
C THR A 63 0.41 6.46 21.99
N ARG A 64 1.54 5.81 22.17
CA ARG A 64 1.83 5.03 23.39
C ARG A 64 1.88 5.91 24.64
N THR A 65 2.58 7.03 24.55
CA THR A 65 2.79 7.90 25.71
C THR A 65 1.52 8.68 26.08
N ASN A 66 0.86 9.28 25.10
CA ASN A 66 -0.22 10.23 25.33
C ASN A 66 -1.61 9.60 25.27
N HIS A 67 -1.79 8.50 24.51
CA HIS A 67 -3.09 7.84 24.35
C HIS A 67 -3.13 6.42 24.92
N GLY A 68 -1.98 5.77 25.18
CA GLY A 68 -1.90 4.46 25.80
C GLY A 68 -2.07 3.29 24.81
N PHE A 69 -1.91 3.53 23.52
CA PHE A 69 -1.95 2.46 22.49
C PHE A 69 -0.81 2.60 21.47
N SER A 70 -0.45 1.51 20.83
CA SER A 70 0.50 1.50 19.72
C SER A 70 -0.24 1.59 18.39
N ILE A 71 -0.08 2.72 17.68
CA ILE A 71 -0.69 2.83 16.35
C ILE A 71 -0.06 1.88 15.35
N GLN A 72 1.24 1.66 15.44
CA GLN A 72 1.93 0.71 14.58
C GLN A 72 1.40 -0.72 14.78
N ARG A 73 1.21 -1.15 16.03
CA ARG A 73 0.62 -2.45 16.33
C ARG A 73 -0.81 -2.59 15.80
N ILE A 74 -1.63 -1.54 15.97
CA ILE A 74 -3.00 -1.53 15.45
C ILE A 74 -3.01 -1.74 13.94
N VAL A 75 -2.09 -1.08 13.23
CA VAL A 75 -2.00 -1.20 11.78
C VAL A 75 -1.42 -2.54 11.33
N ASP A 76 -0.37 -3.02 12.00
CA ASP A 76 0.35 -4.23 11.58
C ASP A 76 -0.40 -5.53 11.95
N GLU A 77 -1.17 -5.55 13.05
CA GLU A 77 -1.84 -6.75 13.58
C GLU A 77 -3.37 -6.67 13.53
N ASN A 78 -3.93 -5.50 13.40
CA ASN A 78 -5.37 -5.20 13.42
C ASN A 78 -6.17 -6.07 14.44
N PRO A 79 -5.84 -6.03 15.74
CA PRO A 79 -6.43 -6.92 16.72
C PRO A 79 -7.96 -6.69 16.83
N ALA A 80 -8.75 -7.77 16.97
CA ALA A 80 -10.20 -7.66 17.16
C ALA A 80 -10.59 -7.00 18.50
N ARG A 81 -9.64 -6.93 19.44
CA ARG A 81 -9.82 -6.39 20.78
C ARG A 81 -8.56 -5.65 21.24
N LEU A 82 -8.76 -4.47 21.84
CA LEU A 82 -7.69 -3.66 22.41
C LEU A 82 -8.15 -3.08 23.75
N ILE A 83 -7.27 -3.08 24.75
CA ILE A 83 -7.51 -2.40 26.03
C ILE A 83 -6.59 -1.19 26.08
N VAL A 84 -7.19 0.01 26.21
CA VAL A 84 -6.48 1.28 26.31
C VAL A 84 -6.88 1.96 27.61
N ARG A 85 -5.93 2.18 28.51
CA ARG A 85 -6.17 2.83 29.81
C ARG A 85 -7.33 2.23 30.63
N GLY A 86 -7.58 0.94 30.48
CA GLY A 86 -8.64 0.21 31.17
C GLY A 86 -9.98 0.19 30.43
N GLU A 87 -10.14 0.92 29.34
CA GLU A 87 -11.28 0.85 28.44
C GLU A 87 -11.06 -0.21 27.36
N GLU A 88 -12.09 -0.99 27.07
CA GLU A 88 -12.04 -2.06 26.09
C GLU A 88 -12.67 -1.63 24.77
N PHE A 89 -11.88 -1.70 23.70
CA PHE A 89 -12.29 -1.45 22.33
C PHE A 89 -12.38 -2.78 21.57
N LYS A 90 -13.48 -3.00 20.87
CA LYS A 90 -13.72 -4.21 20.05
C LYS A 90 -14.33 -3.85 18.73
N HIS A 91 -13.91 -4.53 17.67
CA HIS A 91 -14.55 -4.47 16.37
C HIS A 91 -14.39 -5.84 15.67
N PRO A 92 -15.43 -6.38 15.01
CA PRO A 92 -15.35 -7.69 14.35
C PRO A 92 -14.27 -7.76 13.27
N ASP A 93 -14.04 -6.66 12.54
CA ASP A 93 -13.03 -6.56 11.48
C ASP A 93 -11.69 -5.99 12.01
N GLY A 94 -11.48 -5.96 13.32
CA GLY A 94 -10.31 -5.39 13.98
C GLY A 94 -10.46 -3.92 14.37
N VAL A 95 -9.74 -3.51 15.43
CA VAL A 95 -9.88 -2.15 16.01
C VAL A 95 -9.38 -1.04 15.08
N LEU A 96 -8.62 -1.36 14.03
CA LEU A 96 -8.25 -0.41 12.97
C LEU A 96 -9.48 0.21 12.29
N HIS A 97 -10.63 -0.46 12.31
CA HIS A 97 -11.90 0.04 11.75
C HIS A 97 -12.71 0.93 12.70
N LEU A 98 -12.26 1.11 13.95
CA LEU A 98 -12.84 2.10 14.83
C LEU A 98 -12.35 3.49 14.45
N THR A 99 -13.27 4.44 14.28
CA THR A 99 -13.01 5.77 13.69
C THR A 99 -11.81 6.49 14.31
N GLN A 100 -11.64 6.47 15.63
CA GLN A 100 -10.52 7.14 16.32
C GLN A 100 -9.16 6.53 15.96
N PHE A 101 -9.08 5.21 15.78
CA PHE A 101 -7.82 4.55 15.37
C PHE A 101 -7.61 4.63 13.85
N THR A 102 -8.67 4.48 13.06
CA THR A 102 -8.62 4.69 11.61
C THR A 102 -8.05 6.06 11.25
N GLN A 103 -8.56 7.11 11.89
CA GLN A 103 -8.15 8.49 11.58
C GLN A 103 -6.67 8.72 11.91
N VAL A 104 -6.20 8.24 13.06
CA VAL A 104 -4.78 8.31 13.43
C VAL A 104 -3.91 7.53 12.44
N ALA A 105 -4.29 6.30 12.12
CA ALA A 105 -3.51 5.45 11.22
C ALA A 105 -3.37 6.08 9.83
N LEU A 106 -4.46 6.57 9.25
CA LEU A 106 -4.45 7.22 7.94
C LEU A 106 -3.69 8.55 7.94
N ALA A 107 -3.77 9.32 9.04
CA ALA A 107 -2.98 10.54 9.18
C ALA A 107 -1.47 10.23 9.18
N VAL A 108 -1.05 9.18 9.87
CA VAL A 108 0.35 8.75 9.91
C VAL A 108 0.82 8.26 8.54
N VAL A 109 0.01 7.46 7.83
CA VAL A 109 0.32 7.02 6.45
C VAL A 109 0.52 8.21 5.53
N ALA A 110 -0.44 9.13 5.48
CA ALA A 110 -0.39 10.29 4.59
C ALA A 110 0.81 11.20 4.92
N TYR A 111 1.08 11.41 6.21
CA TYR A 111 2.25 12.17 6.64
C TYR A 111 3.55 11.48 6.22
N ALA A 112 3.66 10.16 6.43
CA ALA A 112 4.84 9.38 6.06
C ALA A 112 5.08 9.38 4.54
N GLN A 113 4.03 9.26 3.74
CA GLN A 113 4.12 9.34 2.28
C GLN A 113 4.54 10.73 1.81
N THR A 114 4.05 11.80 2.44
CA THR A 114 4.47 13.16 2.12
C THR A 114 5.94 13.40 2.48
N GLU A 115 6.41 12.90 3.63
CA GLU A 115 7.83 12.98 4.00
C GLU A 115 8.71 12.17 3.04
N ARG A 116 8.22 11.06 2.54
CA ARG A 116 8.91 10.28 1.52
C ARG A 116 9.05 11.06 0.20
N LEU A 117 7.98 11.75 -0.23
CA LEU A 117 8.05 12.67 -1.37
C LEU A 117 9.05 13.80 -1.14
N ARG A 118 9.11 14.32 0.08
CA ARG A 118 10.07 15.37 0.46
C ARG A 118 11.50 14.84 0.47
N GLU A 119 11.74 13.65 0.99
CA GLU A 119 13.05 12.96 0.97
C GLU A 119 13.54 12.73 -0.48
N ALA A 120 12.62 12.43 -1.41
CA ALA A 120 12.92 12.24 -2.83
C ALA A 120 13.04 13.55 -3.63
N ASP A 121 12.89 14.72 -3.01
CA ASP A 121 12.80 16.04 -3.67
C ASP A 121 11.72 16.09 -4.77
N ALA A 122 10.66 15.32 -4.59
CA ALA A 122 9.57 15.12 -5.56
C ALA A 122 8.35 16.01 -5.31
N LEU A 123 8.34 16.82 -4.23
CA LEU A 123 7.24 17.72 -3.94
C LEU A 123 7.26 18.94 -4.86
N GLY A 124 6.14 19.17 -5.57
CA GLY A 124 5.94 20.34 -6.42
C GLY A 124 5.90 21.64 -5.62
N SER A 125 6.72 22.61 -6.01
CA SER A 125 6.67 23.97 -5.42
C SER A 125 5.39 24.68 -5.85
N GLY A 126 4.70 25.37 -4.90
CA GLY A 126 3.47 26.12 -5.20
C GLY A 126 2.26 25.26 -5.55
N ALA A 127 2.27 23.98 -5.19
CA ALA A 127 1.17 23.06 -5.42
C ALA A 127 -0.10 23.47 -4.66
N TYR A 128 -1.26 23.21 -5.25
CA TYR A 128 -2.52 23.16 -4.52
C TYR A 128 -2.60 21.92 -3.65
N TYR A 129 -3.34 22.01 -2.56
CA TYR A 129 -3.63 20.84 -1.77
C TYR A 129 -5.03 20.91 -1.16
N ALA A 130 -5.65 19.74 -1.13
CA ALA A 130 -6.97 19.55 -0.56
C ALA A 130 -7.07 18.15 0.04
N GLY A 131 -7.99 17.95 0.95
CA GLY A 131 -8.25 16.64 1.50
C GLY A 131 -9.74 16.38 1.62
N HIS A 132 -10.16 15.17 1.37
CA HIS A 132 -11.54 14.75 1.55
C HIS A 132 -11.76 14.35 3.01
N SER A 133 -12.63 15.06 3.74
CA SER A 133 -12.93 14.77 5.15
C SER A 133 -11.67 14.75 6.04
N LEU A 134 -11.30 13.60 6.58
CA LEU A 134 -10.07 13.41 7.34
C LEU A 134 -8.82 13.89 6.59
N GLY A 135 -8.81 13.70 5.27
CA GLY A 135 -7.69 14.09 4.42
C GLY A 135 -7.33 15.57 4.51
N GLU A 136 -8.28 16.43 4.86
CA GLU A 136 -8.05 17.87 5.03
C GLU A 136 -7.07 18.15 6.18
N TYR A 137 -7.24 17.49 7.32
CA TYR A 137 -6.33 17.63 8.47
C TYR A 137 -4.93 17.11 8.14
N THR A 138 -4.87 15.98 7.43
CA THR A 138 -3.59 15.38 7.06
C THR A 138 -2.85 16.19 5.99
N ALA A 139 -3.58 16.78 5.05
CA ALA A 139 -3.02 17.71 4.06
C ALA A 139 -2.40 18.95 4.71
N LEU A 140 -3.12 19.56 5.65
CA LEU A 140 -2.66 20.71 6.41
C LEU A 140 -1.42 20.39 7.27
N ALA A 141 -1.38 19.22 7.89
CA ALA A 141 -0.25 18.79 8.69
C ALA A 141 0.98 18.49 7.84
N SER A 142 0.82 17.65 6.82
CA SER A 142 1.95 17.06 6.09
C SER A 142 2.49 17.97 4.97
N LEU A 143 1.63 18.49 4.11
CA LEU A 143 2.03 19.37 3.02
C LEU A 143 1.96 20.85 3.41
N GLY A 144 0.90 21.26 4.10
CA GLY A 144 0.73 22.63 4.60
C GLY A 144 1.65 22.98 5.77
N ASN A 145 2.19 21.97 6.44
CA ASN A 145 3.13 22.12 7.55
C ASN A 145 2.61 23.01 8.71
N ILE A 146 1.28 23.01 8.87
CA ILE A 146 0.59 23.83 9.87
C ILE A 146 0.59 23.16 11.24
N PHE A 147 0.48 21.82 11.25
CA PHE A 147 0.54 21.01 12.45
C PHE A 147 1.76 20.14 12.44
N GLU A 148 2.40 19.97 13.58
CA GLU A 148 3.34 18.88 13.75
C GLU A 148 2.60 17.53 13.73
N LEU A 149 3.33 16.46 13.47
CA LEU A 149 2.77 15.09 13.43
C LEU A 149 1.99 14.75 14.70
N GLU A 150 2.55 15.07 15.85
CA GLU A 150 1.96 14.79 17.16
C GLU A 150 0.64 15.55 17.37
N ALA A 151 0.60 16.81 16.96
CA ALA A 151 -0.60 17.64 17.05
C ALA A 151 -1.73 17.11 16.15
N VAL A 152 -1.43 16.73 14.89
CA VAL A 152 -2.47 16.18 14.02
C VAL A 152 -2.98 14.83 14.53
N ILE A 153 -2.13 13.99 15.13
CA ILE A 153 -2.56 12.75 15.79
C ILE A 153 -3.56 13.05 16.91
N ASP A 154 -3.27 14.00 17.77
CA ASP A 154 -4.17 14.39 18.88
C ASP A 154 -5.50 14.96 18.37
N ILE A 155 -5.45 15.80 17.34
CA ILE A 155 -6.64 16.38 16.68
C ILE A 155 -7.52 15.27 16.10
N VAL A 156 -6.97 14.39 15.25
CA VAL A 156 -7.80 13.38 14.57
C VAL A 156 -8.26 12.27 15.50
N TYR A 157 -7.51 11.96 16.56
CA TYR A 157 -7.95 11.07 17.62
C TYR A 157 -9.13 11.66 18.38
N SER A 158 -9.03 12.93 18.78
CA SER A 158 -10.10 13.67 19.46
C SER A 158 -11.34 13.78 18.56
N ARG A 159 -11.14 14.09 17.27
CA ARG A 159 -12.21 14.15 16.27
C ARG A 159 -12.95 12.82 16.16
N GLY A 160 -12.23 11.72 15.99
CA GLY A 160 -12.81 10.39 15.84
C GLY A 160 -13.56 9.93 17.09
N SER A 161 -13.04 10.27 18.28
CA SER A 161 -13.68 9.96 19.56
C SER A 161 -14.94 10.81 19.78
N ALA A 162 -14.88 12.11 19.49
CA ALA A 162 -16.01 13.03 19.65
C ALA A 162 -17.19 12.63 18.75
N MET A 163 -16.96 12.35 17.47
CA MET A 163 -18.01 11.99 16.51
C MET A 163 -18.85 10.80 16.99
N GLY A 164 -18.22 9.78 17.58
CA GLY A 164 -18.92 8.61 18.11
C GLY A 164 -19.78 8.90 19.33
N SER A 165 -19.38 9.88 20.18
CA SER A 165 -20.06 10.24 21.41
C SER A 165 -21.24 11.20 21.20
N LEU A 166 -21.28 11.95 20.09
CA LEU A 166 -22.33 12.91 19.77
C LEU A 166 -23.65 12.27 19.31
N VAL A 167 -23.62 10.99 18.99
CA VAL A 167 -24.77 10.26 18.43
C VAL A 167 -25.44 9.43 19.53
N PRO A 168 -26.76 9.56 19.75
CA PRO A 168 -27.49 8.72 20.68
C PRO A 168 -27.35 7.23 20.33
N ARG A 169 -27.14 6.41 21.38
CA ARG A 169 -26.97 4.95 21.24
C ARG A 169 -27.99 4.24 22.11
N ASP A 170 -28.45 3.07 21.67
CA ASP A 170 -29.29 2.17 22.44
C ASP A 170 -28.49 1.44 23.55
N ALA A 171 -29.15 0.57 24.31
CA ALA A 171 -28.51 -0.18 25.40
C ALA A 171 -27.45 -1.18 24.91
N GLU A 172 -27.53 -1.60 23.66
CA GLU A 172 -26.61 -2.47 22.95
C GLU A 172 -25.45 -1.68 22.29
N GLY A 173 -25.48 -0.34 22.38
CA GLY A 173 -24.47 0.54 21.80
C GLY A 173 -24.68 0.91 20.33
N ASN A 174 -25.81 0.54 19.71
CA ASN A 174 -26.09 0.86 18.32
C ASN A 174 -26.69 2.26 18.18
N SER A 175 -26.34 2.96 17.12
CA SER A 175 -26.97 4.20 16.70
C SER A 175 -28.11 3.91 15.71
N ASP A 176 -29.10 4.80 15.63
CA ASP A 176 -30.16 4.77 14.62
C ASP A 176 -29.77 5.45 13.31
N TYR A 177 -28.50 5.84 13.18
CA TYR A 177 -27.99 6.51 11.98
C TYR A 177 -27.14 5.58 11.11
N GLY A 178 -26.91 6.03 9.89
CA GLY A 178 -26.04 5.40 8.91
C GLY A 178 -25.74 6.30 7.73
N MET A 179 -25.07 5.74 6.74
CA MET A 179 -24.73 6.42 5.49
C MET A 179 -24.91 5.50 4.28
N GLY A 180 -25.04 6.09 3.10
CA GLY A 180 -25.05 5.38 1.83
C GLY A 180 -24.70 6.30 0.66
N ALA A 181 -24.41 5.68 -0.48
CA ALA A 181 -24.10 6.38 -1.73
C ALA A 181 -25.31 6.36 -2.66
N LEU A 182 -25.77 7.53 -3.07
CA LEU A 182 -26.81 7.73 -4.07
C LEU A 182 -26.19 8.05 -5.43
N ARG A 183 -26.72 7.42 -6.49
CA ARG A 183 -26.36 7.63 -7.89
C ARG A 183 -27.54 8.23 -8.66
N PRO A 184 -27.70 9.55 -8.65
CA PRO A 184 -28.91 10.21 -9.20
C PRO A 184 -29.10 9.98 -10.70
N ASN A 185 -28.02 9.90 -11.47
CA ASN A 185 -28.06 9.60 -12.90
C ASN A 185 -28.77 8.26 -13.23
N MET A 186 -28.70 7.29 -12.32
CA MET A 186 -29.36 5.99 -12.51
C MET A 186 -30.88 6.05 -12.33
N ILE A 187 -31.41 7.10 -11.71
CA ILE A 187 -32.85 7.28 -11.44
C ILE A 187 -33.42 8.49 -12.16
N GLY A 188 -32.66 9.08 -13.08
CA GLY A 188 -33.12 10.20 -13.89
C GLY A 188 -33.23 11.53 -13.15
N VAL A 189 -32.53 11.68 -12.02
CA VAL A 189 -32.44 12.92 -11.25
C VAL A 189 -31.20 13.70 -11.70
N GLY A 190 -31.41 14.92 -12.18
CA GLY A 190 -30.34 15.81 -12.63
C GLY A 190 -29.50 16.35 -11.47
N PRO A 191 -28.24 16.80 -11.72
CA PRO A 191 -27.35 17.28 -10.67
C PRO A 191 -27.95 18.44 -9.84
N GLU A 192 -28.74 19.31 -10.47
CA GLU A 192 -29.40 20.46 -9.81
C GLU A 192 -30.66 20.05 -9.01
N GLU A 193 -31.14 18.83 -9.17
CA GLU A 193 -32.34 18.32 -8.54
C GLU A 193 -32.07 17.41 -7.34
N VAL A 194 -30.82 16.99 -7.12
CA VAL A 194 -30.47 15.98 -6.12
C VAL A 194 -30.79 16.45 -4.70
N GLU A 195 -30.50 17.70 -4.38
CA GLU A 195 -30.79 18.27 -3.07
C GLU A 195 -32.30 18.28 -2.80
N ALA A 196 -33.08 18.77 -3.76
CA ALA A 196 -34.54 18.79 -3.66
C ALA A 196 -35.13 17.38 -3.55
N TYR A 197 -34.56 16.41 -4.28
CA TYR A 197 -34.99 15.02 -4.22
C TYR A 197 -34.79 14.40 -2.84
N VAL A 198 -33.64 14.60 -2.23
CA VAL A 198 -33.32 14.09 -0.88
C VAL A 198 -34.15 14.81 0.18
N ALA A 199 -34.24 16.13 0.10
CA ALA A 199 -35.04 16.96 1.03
C ALA A 199 -36.52 16.56 0.97
N GLN A 200 -37.10 16.39 -0.22
CA GLN A 200 -38.50 15.98 -0.38
C GLN A 200 -38.75 14.61 0.23
N LEU A 201 -37.84 13.66 0.04
CA LEU A 201 -37.99 12.33 0.62
C LEU A 201 -37.86 12.38 2.16
N SER A 202 -37.00 13.23 2.70
CA SER A 202 -36.91 13.47 4.15
C SER A 202 -38.22 14.02 4.71
N GLU A 203 -38.87 14.96 4.01
CA GLU A 203 -40.18 15.49 4.38
C GLU A 203 -41.28 14.41 4.25
N ASP A 204 -41.35 13.72 3.14
CA ASP A 204 -42.37 12.68 2.85
C ASP A 204 -42.36 11.57 3.91
N THR A 205 -41.19 11.21 4.41
CA THR A 205 -41.03 10.14 5.39
C THR A 205 -41.05 10.62 6.84
N GLY A 206 -40.80 11.90 7.08
CA GLY A 206 -40.55 12.46 8.40
C GLY A 206 -39.25 11.98 9.02
N GLU A 207 -38.37 11.38 8.24
CA GLU A 207 -37.08 10.84 8.67
C GLU A 207 -35.93 11.77 8.26
N PHE A 208 -34.87 11.76 9.05
CA PHE A 208 -33.69 12.56 8.73
C PHE A 208 -32.93 11.98 7.54
N LEU A 209 -32.73 12.80 6.51
CA LEU A 209 -31.83 12.55 5.39
C LEU A 209 -31.09 13.85 5.05
N GLU A 210 -29.78 13.76 4.76
CA GLU A 210 -28.96 14.91 4.37
C GLU A 210 -27.84 14.46 3.42
N ILE A 211 -27.57 15.25 2.38
CA ILE A 211 -26.39 15.06 1.54
C ILE A 211 -25.17 15.53 2.34
N VAL A 212 -24.21 14.66 2.53
CA VAL A 212 -23.02 14.93 3.36
C VAL A 212 -21.70 14.90 2.58
N ASN A 213 -21.68 14.33 1.39
CA ASN A 213 -20.55 14.45 0.47
C ASN A 213 -21.07 14.61 -0.96
N TYR A 214 -20.58 15.62 -1.64
CA TYR A 214 -20.77 15.89 -3.06
C TYR A 214 -19.52 15.37 -3.78
N ASN A 215 -19.55 14.13 -4.30
CA ASN A 215 -18.36 13.43 -4.78
C ASN A 215 -18.13 13.54 -6.30
N ILE A 216 -19.18 13.28 -7.10
CA ILE A 216 -19.14 13.35 -8.58
C ILE A 216 -20.43 13.98 -9.06
N LYS A 217 -20.32 14.98 -9.90
CA LYS A 217 -21.46 15.79 -10.39
C LYS A 217 -22.51 14.93 -11.06
N GLY A 218 -23.72 14.93 -10.48
CA GLY A 218 -24.86 14.15 -10.95
C GLY A 218 -24.72 12.63 -10.83
N GLN A 219 -23.58 12.09 -10.39
CA GLN A 219 -23.30 10.66 -10.39
C GLN A 219 -23.13 10.03 -9.01
N GLN A 220 -22.58 10.78 -8.03
CA GLN A 220 -22.29 10.17 -6.71
C GLN A 220 -22.36 11.19 -5.58
N TYR A 221 -23.29 10.92 -4.65
CA TYR A 221 -23.50 11.72 -3.43
C TYR A 221 -23.59 10.78 -2.24
N SER A 222 -22.95 11.16 -1.12
CA SER A 222 -23.13 10.42 0.14
C SER A 222 -24.29 11.02 0.92
N ILE A 223 -25.18 10.16 1.39
CA ILE A 223 -26.37 10.53 2.14
C ILE A 223 -26.21 9.98 3.57
N ALA A 224 -26.29 10.86 4.57
CA ALA A 224 -26.46 10.46 5.96
C ALA A 224 -27.93 10.51 6.33
N GLY A 225 -28.36 9.66 7.25
CA GLY A 225 -29.74 9.64 7.68
C GLY A 225 -30.03 8.62 8.77
N THR A 226 -31.27 8.64 9.27
CA THR A 226 -31.77 7.54 10.09
C THR A 226 -31.81 6.24 9.28
N LYS A 227 -31.64 5.11 9.92
CA LYS A 227 -31.74 3.80 9.25
C LYS A 227 -33.06 3.63 8.50
N ARG A 228 -34.15 4.18 9.03
CA ARG A 228 -35.48 4.17 8.37
C ARG A 228 -35.53 5.08 7.15
N GLY A 229 -34.97 6.28 7.25
CA GLY A 229 -34.87 7.23 6.12
C GLY A 229 -34.03 6.65 4.98
N LEU A 230 -32.86 6.08 5.32
CA LEU A 230 -31.98 5.44 4.35
C LEU A 230 -32.63 4.19 3.71
N ALA A 231 -33.41 3.42 4.46
CA ALA A 231 -34.17 2.29 3.91
C ALA A 231 -35.23 2.76 2.92
N ALA A 232 -35.98 3.84 3.22
CA ALA A 232 -36.92 4.44 2.31
C ALA A 232 -36.27 4.99 1.03
N LEU A 233 -35.09 5.63 1.17
CA LEU A 233 -34.32 6.10 0.02
C LEU A 233 -33.85 4.92 -0.85
N LYS A 234 -33.36 3.85 -0.22
CA LYS A 234 -32.94 2.62 -0.90
C LYS A 234 -34.09 1.98 -1.66
N GLU A 235 -35.25 1.83 -1.03
CA GLU A 235 -36.42 1.26 -1.66
C GLU A 235 -36.84 2.09 -2.87
N LYS A 236 -37.00 3.42 -2.71
CA LYS A 236 -37.45 4.33 -3.78
C LYS A 236 -36.48 4.37 -4.95
N ALA A 237 -35.17 4.50 -4.68
CA ALA A 237 -34.16 4.58 -5.73
C ALA A 237 -33.96 3.23 -6.44
N ASN A 238 -33.81 2.13 -5.68
CA ASN A 238 -33.53 0.82 -6.25
C ASN A 238 -34.78 0.17 -6.93
N ALA A 239 -35.98 0.68 -6.67
CA ALA A 239 -37.19 0.31 -7.45
C ALA A 239 -37.12 0.85 -8.89
N ILE A 240 -36.42 1.95 -9.14
CA ILE A 240 -36.22 2.51 -10.48
C ILE A 240 -35.06 1.79 -11.17
N THR A 241 -33.92 1.74 -10.54
CA THR A 241 -32.74 1.05 -11.05
C THR A 241 -31.98 0.38 -9.89
N PRO A 242 -31.72 -0.94 -9.96
CA PRO A 242 -30.99 -1.65 -8.94
C PRO A 242 -29.62 -0.98 -8.67
N ARG A 243 -29.25 -0.86 -7.40
CA ARG A 243 -27.98 -0.24 -6.95
C ARG A 243 -27.87 1.26 -7.23
N ALA A 244 -28.95 1.96 -7.56
CA ALA A 244 -28.97 3.42 -7.58
C ALA A 244 -28.67 4.02 -6.19
N TYR A 245 -28.96 3.27 -5.13
CA TYR A 245 -28.53 3.55 -3.78
C TYR A 245 -27.86 2.32 -3.15
N VAL A 246 -26.69 2.53 -2.53
CA VAL A 246 -25.92 1.50 -1.83
C VAL A 246 -25.64 1.97 -0.41
N THR A 247 -26.02 1.18 0.59
CA THR A 247 -25.71 1.43 2.00
C THR A 247 -24.20 1.22 2.24
N VAL A 248 -23.57 2.11 2.99
CA VAL A 248 -22.18 1.93 3.46
C VAL A 248 -22.25 1.09 4.74
N PRO A 249 -21.74 -0.15 4.74
CA PRO A 249 -21.78 -1.01 5.91
C PRO A 249 -20.83 -0.49 7.01
N GLY A 250 -21.14 -0.81 8.26
CA GLY A 250 -20.30 -0.49 9.40
C GLY A 250 -20.25 0.99 9.81
N VAL A 251 -20.95 1.88 9.10
CA VAL A 251 -21.06 3.29 9.46
C VAL A 251 -22.35 3.53 10.24
N ASP A 252 -22.20 3.90 11.50
CA ASP A 252 -23.28 4.18 12.43
C ASP A 252 -23.28 5.62 12.99
N VAL A 253 -22.49 6.49 12.36
CA VAL A 253 -22.41 7.91 12.64
C VAL A 253 -22.74 8.69 11.36
N PRO A 254 -23.66 9.70 11.43
CA PRO A 254 -24.02 10.52 10.27
C PRO A 254 -22.95 11.60 10.05
N PHE A 255 -21.77 11.19 9.59
CA PHE A 255 -20.64 12.10 9.38
C PHE A 255 -21.03 13.27 8.48
N HIS A 256 -20.45 14.42 8.73
CA HIS A 256 -20.65 15.65 7.95
C HIS A 256 -22.10 16.19 7.93
N SER A 257 -22.93 15.74 8.86
CA SER A 257 -24.33 16.20 8.96
C SER A 257 -24.53 17.18 10.10
N ARG A 258 -25.65 17.92 10.01
CA ARG A 258 -26.07 18.85 11.07
C ARG A 258 -26.32 18.17 12.44
N VAL A 259 -26.47 16.86 12.50
CA VAL A 259 -26.61 16.10 13.74
C VAL A 259 -25.40 16.29 14.65
N LEU A 260 -24.21 16.47 14.07
CA LEU A 260 -22.96 16.60 14.82
C LEU A 260 -22.64 18.04 15.26
N ARG A 261 -23.47 19.03 14.93
CA ARG A 261 -23.20 20.45 15.20
C ARG A 261 -22.99 20.79 16.68
N SER A 262 -23.60 20.01 17.59
CA SER A 262 -23.43 20.24 19.04
C SER A 262 -22.00 20.05 19.53
N GLY A 263 -21.14 19.35 18.78
CA GLY A 263 -19.74 19.14 19.13
C GLY A 263 -18.77 20.17 18.53
N VAL A 264 -19.25 21.09 17.68
CA VAL A 264 -18.38 22.04 16.97
C VAL A 264 -17.64 22.97 17.93
N ALA A 265 -18.33 23.50 18.95
CA ALA A 265 -17.73 24.44 19.90
C ALA A 265 -16.60 23.81 20.71
N ASP A 266 -16.83 22.61 21.26
CA ASP A 266 -15.83 21.87 22.04
C ASP A 266 -14.62 21.49 21.17
N PHE A 267 -14.89 21.12 19.91
CA PHE A 267 -13.82 20.78 19.00
C PHE A 267 -13.04 22.01 18.52
N ALA A 268 -13.70 23.17 18.36
CA ALA A 268 -13.03 24.44 18.08
C ALA A 268 -12.10 24.85 19.22
N GLU A 269 -12.49 24.64 20.47
CA GLU A 269 -11.62 24.88 21.64
C GLU A 269 -10.40 23.96 21.61
N LYS A 270 -10.61 22.69 21.27
CA LYS A 270 -9.50 21.73 21.15
C LYS A 270 -8.53 22.08 20.01
N LEU A 271 -9.03 22.54 18.89
CA LEU A 271 -8.19 23.05 17.80
C LEU A 271 -7.40 24.29 18.22
N ASP A 272 -8.02 25.18 18.98
CA ASP A 272 -7.38 26.40 19.50
C ASP A 272 -6.21 26.07 20.45
N GLU A 273 -6.34 25.02 21.26
CA GLU A 273 -5.25 24.52 22.11
C GLU A 273 -4.08 23.91 21.32
N LEU A 274 -4.37 23.18 20.23
CA LEU A 274 -3.39 22.38 19.51
C LEU A 274 -2.74 23.07 18.31
N LEU A 275 -3.41 24.10 17.77
CA LEU A 275 -2.82 24.93 16.72
C LEU A 275 -1.69 25.78 17.28
N PRO A 276 -0.53 25.87 16.59
CA PRO A 276 0.55 26.75 16.98
C PRO A 276 0.08 28.21 17.06
N ALA A 277 0.67 28.98 17.97
CA ALA A 277 0.32 30.39 18.13
C ALA A 277 0.64 31.21 16.85
N GLU A 278 1.70 30.85 16.17
CA GLU A 278 2.09 31.41 14.88
C GLU A 278 2.07 30.31 13.82
N ILE A 279 1.44 30.58 12.68
CA ILE A 279 1.34 29.67 11.56
C ILE A 279 1.99 30.29 10.32
N ASP A 280 2.53 29.46 9.45
CA ASP A 280 3.02 29.91 8.15
C ASP A 280 1.83 30.15 7.21
N VAL A 281 1.30 31.37 7.25
CA VAL A 281 0.14 31.78 6.45
C VAL A 281 0.40 31.68 4.95
N ASP A 282 1.66 31.84 4.51
CA ASP A 282 2.02 31.82 3.08
C ASP A 282 1.95 30.41 2.48
N THR A 283 1.97 29.38 3.30
CA THR A 283 1.71 28.00 2.86
C THR A 283 0.24 27.69 2.62
N LEU A 284 -0.66 28.50 3.18
CA LEU A 284 -2.11 28.35 3.09
C LEU A 284 -2.73 29.15 1.97
N VAL A 285 -2.39 30.45 1.90
CA VAL A 285 -3.03 31.41 1.01
C VAL A 285 -2.85 30.98 -0.43
N ASP A 286 -3.95 31.01 -1.19
CA ASP A 286 -4.05 30.59 -2.60
C ASP A 286 -3.70 29.14 -2.92
N ARG A 287 -3.44 28.29 -1.90
CA ARG A 287 -2.96 26.92 -2.10
C ARG A 287 -3.82 25.86 -1.43
N TYR A 288 -4.27 26.12 -0.20
CA TYR A 288 -5.14 25.23 0.55
C TYR A 288 -6.61 25.42 0.15
N ILE A 289 -7.32 24.30 -0.09
CA ILE A 289 -8.73 24.33 -0.45
C ILE A 289 -9.54 23.60 0.62
N PRO A 290 -10.25 24.33 1.50
CA PRO A 290 -11.05 23.73 2.57
C PRO A 290 -12.35 23.10 2.04
N ASN A 291 -12.77 21.99 2.66
CA ASN A 291 -14.00 21.28 2.32
C ASN A 291 -15.25 22.12 2.46
N LEU A 292 -15.27 23.04 3.41
CA LEU A 292 -16.46 23.82 3.77
C LEU A 292 -16.90 24.77 2.65
N VAL A 293 -15.93 25.43 1.98
CA VAL A 293 -16.20 26.45 0.97
C VAL A 293 -15.64 26.12 -0.41
N ALA A 294 -14.82 25.06 -0.53
CA ALA A 294 -14.27 24.51 -1.78
C ALA A 294 -13.61 25.57 -2.69
N ARG A 295 -12.95 26.55 -2.10
CA ARG A 295 -12.20 27.61 -2.80
C ARG A 295 -10.88 27.84 -2.07
N PRO A 296 -9.84 28.41 -2.75
CA PRO A 296 -8.57 28.66 -2.09
C PRO A 296 -8.73 29.49 -0.82
N PHE A 297 -7.95 29.13 0.19
CA PHE A 297 -7.89 29.87 1.44
C PHE A 297 -7.36 31.28 1.21
N GLU A 298 -8.09 32.28 1.63
CA GLU A 298 -7.76 33.70 1.49
C GLU A 298 -7.98 34.45 2.80
N LEU A 299 -7.25 35.55 3.00
CA LEU A 299 -7.47 36.48 4.10
C LEU A 299 -8.20 37.74 3.61
N THR A 300 -9.34 37.54 2.95
CA THR A 300 -10.19 38.59 2.37
C THR A 300 -11.55 38.61 3.05
N GLN A 301 -12.24 39.78 3.02
CA GLN A 301 -13.59 39.84 3.53
C GLN A 301 -14.55 38.90 2.80
N ASP A 302 -14.37 38.77 1.47
CA ASP A 302 -15.16 37.85 0.65
C ASP A 302 -15.03 36.40 1.09
N PHE A 303 -13.82 35.98 1.51
CA PHE A 303 -13.63 34.64 2.05
C PHE A 303 -14.31 34.46 3.43
N ILE A 304 -14.19 35.43 4.30
CA ILE A 304 -14.89 35.44 5.60
C ILE A 304 -16.40 35.34 5.40
N ASP A 305 -16.95 36.18 4.51
CA ASP A 305 -18.37 36.17 4.18
C ASP A 305 -18.84 34.84 3.58
N ALA A 306 -18.01 34.21 2.74
CA ALA A 306 -18.29 32.89 2.20
C ALA A 306 -18.36 31.83 3.30
N VAL A 307 -17.46 31.84 4.28
CA VAL A 307 -17.52 30.93 5.43
C VAL A 307 -18.77 31.20 6.28
N LEU A 308 -19.08 32.46 6.54
CA LEU A 308 -20.28 32.85 7.32
C LEU A 308 -21.60 32.53 6.61
N ALA A 309 -21.59 32.43 5.28
CA ALA A 309 -22.77 31.98 4.52
C ALA A 309 -23.05 30.48 4.73
N GLU A 310 -22.02 29.67 4.97
CA GLU A 310 -22.17 28.22 5.17
C GLU A 310 -22.46 27.87 6.64
N VAL A 311 -21.87 28.59 7.59
CA VAL A 311 -21.92 28.25 9.02
C VAL A 311 -22.09 29.50 9.92
N PRO A 312 -22.85 29.35 11.01
CA PRO A 312 -23.09 30.48 11.95
C PRO A 312 -21.92 30.61 12.93
N SER A 313 -20.72 30.96 12.43
CA SER A 313 -19.55 31.13 13.28
C SER A 313 -19.61 32.42 14.09
N GLU A 314 -19.68 32.33 15.43
CA GLU A 314 -19.60 33.49 16.32
C GLU A 314 -18.17 34.07 16.36
N ARG A 315 -17.14 33.23 16.19
CA ARG A 315 -15.72 33.64 16.22
C ARG A 315 -15.35 34.54 15.03
N LEU A 316 -16.01 34.38 13.89
CA LEU A 316 -15.76 35.18 12.69
C LEU A 316 -16.61 36.46 12.64
N GLN A 317 -17.65 36.57 13.44
CA GLN A 317 -18.50 37.77 13.42
C GLN A 317 -17.75 39.02 13.80
N GLY A 318 -17.77 40.02 12.90
CA GLY A 318 -17.12 41.31 13.10
C GLY A 318 -15.61 41.31 12.89
N LEU A 319 -15.00 40.19 12.51
CA LEU A 319 -13.60 40.17 12.07
C LEU A 319 -13.51 40.64 10.62
N THR A 320 -12.52 41.48 10.36
CA THR A 320 -12.16 41.94 9.01
C THR A 320 -10.64 41.92 8.82
N PRO A 321 -10.14 41.84 7.60
CA PRO A 321 -8.69 41.93 7.36
C PRO A 321 -8.06 43.24 7.86
N GLU A 322 -8.87 44.32 8.00
CA GLU A 322 -8.40 45.61 8.44
C GLU A 322 -8.35 45.75 9.98
N ASN A 323 -9.19 45.00 10.70
CA ASN A 323 -9.27 45.14 12.18
C ASN A 323 -8.55 43.99 12.92
N THR A 324 -8.05 42.98 12.18
CA THR A 324 -7.44 41.78 12.76
C THR A 324 -6.07 41.56 12.13
N ASP A 325 -5.05 41.26 12.93
CA ASP A 325 -3.75 40.93 12.39
C ASP A 325 -3.80 39.62 11.58
N ARG A 326 -2.87 39.51 10.62
CA ARG A 326 -2.85 38.43 9.61
C ARG A 326 -2.81 37.03 10.22
N ASN A 327 -2.01 36.82 11.25
CA ASN A 327 -1.88 35.51 11.90
C ASN A 327 -3.12 35.12 12.69
N THR A 328 -3.67 36.06 13.48
CA THR A 328 -4.88 35.83 14.24
C THR A 328 -6.06 35.55 13.31
N LEU A 329 -6.21 36.31 12.22
CA LEU A 329 -7.27 36.08 11.25
C LEU A 329 -7.13 34.68 10.59
N ALA A 330 -5.94 34.33 10.14
CA ALA A 330 -5.67 33.02 9.52
C ALA A 330 -5.95 31.88 10.49
N ARG A 331 -5.49 32.03 11.73
CA ARG A 331 -5.69 31.03 12.78
C ARG A 331 -7.17 30.85 13.14
N THR A 332 -7.91 31.94 13.27
CA THR A 332 -9.35 31.89 13.54
C THR A 332 -10.12 31.24 12.38
N LEU A 333 -9.78 31.61 11.15
CA LEU A 333 -10.39 30.98 9.97
C LEU A 333 -10.10 29.48 9.92
N LEU A 334 -8.86 29.04 10.19
CA LEU A 334 -8.53 27.62 10.22
C LEU A 334 -9.32 26.87 11.29
N ILE A 335 -9.42 27.43 12.50
CA ILE A 335 -10.19 26.80 13.58
C ILE A 335 -11.64 26.59 13.15
N GLU A 336 -12.27 27.61 12.60
CA GLU A 336 -13.67 27.54 12.18
C GLU A 336 -13.87 26.59 10.98
N LEU A 337 -13.01 26.67 9.96
CA LEU A 337 -13.06 25.76 8.82
C LEU A 337 -12.98 24.30 9.27
N LEU A 338 -12.03 23.97 10.13
CA LEU A 338 -11.79 22.61 10.61
C LEU A 338 -12.85 22.15 11.62
N ALA A 339 -13.29 23.05 12.53
CA ALA A 339 -14.30 22.70 13.52
C ALA A 339 -15.66 22.43 12.87
N TRP A 340 -16.07 23.22 11.89
CA TRP A 340 -17.34 23.02 11.20
C TRP A 340 -17.30 21.90 10.17
N GLN A 341 -16.13 21.52 9.68
CA GLN A 341 -15.96 20.51 8.65
C GLN A 341 -16.64 19.19 8.99
N PHE A 342 -16.50 18.66 10.22
CA PHE A 342 -17.06 17.34 10.55
C PHE A 342 -18.60 17.35 10.69
N ALA A 343 -19.22 18.53 10.76
CA ALA A 343 -20.65 18.75 10.92
C ALA A 343 -21.29 19.47 9.71
N SER A 344 -20.55 19.55 8.61
CA SER A 344 -20.96 20.20 7.36
C SER A 344 -20.55 19.36 6.16
N PRO A 345 -21.26 19.44 5.03
CA PRO A 345 -20.98 18.64 3.83
C PRO A 345 -19.58 18.86 3.26
N VAL A 346 -18.99 17.79 2.72
CA VAL A 346 -17.75 17.86 1.96
C VAL A 346 -18.07 18.23 0.50
N ARG A 347 -17.62 19.40 0.06
CA ARG A 347 -17.85 19.95 -1.28
C ARG A 347 -16.77 19.51 -2.25
N TRP A 348 -16.69 18.19 -2.51
CA TRP A 348 -15.63 17.64 -3.32
C TRP A 348 -15.81 17.90 -4.82
N ILE A 349 -17.06 18.00 -5.32
CA ILE A 349 -17.33 18.40 -6.69
C ILE A 349 -16.72 19.77 -6.98
N GLU A 350 -17.06 20.77 -6.16
CA GLU A 350 -16.58 22.15 -6.33
C GLU A 350 -15.06 22.23 -6.15
N THR A 351 -14.47 21.40 -5.27
CA THR A 351 -13.02 21.28 -5.12
C THR A 351 -12.39 20.79 -6.44
N GLN A 352 -12.96 19.75 -7.06
CA GLN A 352 -12.49 19.23 -8.35
C GLN A 352 -12.73 20.23 -9.49
N ASP A 353 -13.90 20.88 -9.55
CA ASP A 353 -14.22 21.93 -10.53
C ASP A 353 -13.21 23.10 -10.43
N PHE A 354 -12.71 23.41 -9.24
CA PHE A 354 -11.65 24.39 -9.06
C PHE A 354 -10.30 23.87 -9.54
N LEU A 355 -9.90 22.65 -9.16
CA LEU A 355 -8.56 22.10 -9.41
C LEU A 355 -8.34 21.75 -10.89
N LEU A 356 -9.27 20.99 -11.51
CA LEU A 356 -9.08 20.40 -12.83
C LEU A 356 -8.65 21.40 -13.92
N PRO A 357 -9.22 22.62 -14.04
CA PRO A 357 -8.79 23.57 -15.07
C PRO A 357 -7.48 24.31 -14.72
N ARG A 358 -6.90 24.09 -13.55
CA ARG A 358 -5.75 24.89 -13.02
C ARG A 358 -4.48 24.10 -12.83
N VAL A 359 -4.57 22.76 -12.84
CA VAL A 359 -3.42 21.88 -12.63
C VAL A 359 -3.11 21.08 -13.87
N GLU A 360 -1.88 20.59 -13.95
CA GLU A 360 -1.39 19.74 -15.03
C GLU A 360 -1.34 18.27 -14.59
N GLN A 361 -1.43 18.01 -13.27
CA GLN A 361 -1.57 16.68 -12.70
C GLN A 361 -2.19 16.73 -11.30
N ILE A 362 -2.78 15.60 -10.90
CA ILE A 362 -3.27 15.35 -9.55
C ILE A 362 -2.51 14.16 -8.97
N ILE A 363 -2.04 14.28 -7.74
CA ILE A 363 -1.37 13.20 -7.00
C ILE A 363 -2.15 12.90 -5.73
N GLU A 364 -2.70 11.69 -5.64
CA GLU A 364 -3.34 11.19 -4.42
C GLU A 364 -2.29 10.65 -3.47
N VAL A 365 -2.21 11.24 -2.26
CA VAL A 365 -1.37 10.77 -1.16
C VAL A 365 -2.21 9.80 -0.33
N GLY A 366 -2.13 8.51 -0.67
CA GLY A 366 -2.98 7.49 -0.09
C GLY A 366 -2.64 6.08 -0.61
N LEU A 367 -3.45 5.10 -0.23
CA LEU A 367 -3.19 3.70 -0.48
C LEU A 367 -3.54 3.26 -1.90
N ALA A 368 -2.67 2.51 -2.54
CA ALA A 368 -2.89 1.91 -3.86
C ALA A 368 -4.04 0.89 -3.87
N SER A 369 -4.26 0.20 -2.76
CA SER A 369 -5.35 -0.78 -2.60
C SER A 369 -6.75 -0.16 -2.69
N SER A 370 -6.87 1.16 -2.48
CA SER A 370 -8.13 1.89 -2.60
C SER A 370 -7.90 3.36 -3.01
N PRO A 371 -7.50 3.61 -4.27
CA PRO A 371 -7.21 4.96 -4.77
C PRO A 371 -8.51 5.75 -5.00
N THR A 372 -9.15 6.14 -3.90
CA THR A 372 -10.51 6.69 -3.89
C THR A 372 -10.58 8.01 -4.64
N LEU A 373 -9.68 8.96 -4.34
CA LEU A 373 -9.72 10.29 -4.96
C LEU A 373 -9.26 10.25 -6.41
N THR A 374 -8.31 9.39 -6.75
CA THR A 374 -7.92 9.09 -8.14
C THR A 374 -9.14 8.63 -8.95
N ASN A 375 -9.92 7.70 -8.40
CA ASN A 375 -11.12 7.18 -9.07
C ASN A 375 -12.24 8.23 -9.16
N LEU A 376 -12.43 9.06 -8.13
CA LEU A 376 -13.39 10.18 -8.18
C LEU A 376 -12.98 11.21 -9.23
N ALA A 377 -11.69 11.59 -9.27
CA ALA A 377 -11.17 12.55 -10.24
C ALA A 377 -11.32 12.05 -11.68
N LYS A 378 -10.97 10.80 -11.97
CA LYS A 378 -11.16 10.20 -13.31
C LYS A 378 -12.61 10.29 -13.78
N ARG A 379 -13.54 9.96 -12.90
CA ARG A 379 -14.97 10.01 -13.23
C ARG A 379 -15.53 11.43 -13.33
N GLU A 380 -15.06 12.36 -12.50
CA GLU A 380 -15.44 13.77 -12.62
C GLU A 380 -14.89 14.39 -13.92
N MET A 381 -13.66 14.05 -14.32
CA MET A 381 -13.06 14.43 -15.58
C MET A 381 -13.92 14.02 -16.80
N ASP A 382 -14.48 12.79 -16.75
CA ASP A 382 -15.40 12.32 -17.81
C ASP A 382 -16.70 13.14 -17.85
N VAL A 383 -17.15 13.64 -16.68
CA VAL A 383 -18.35 14.50 -16.61
C VAL A 383 -18.09 15.90 -17.12
N VAL A 384 -16.94 16.49 -16.73
CA VAL A 384 -16.65 17.90 -17.09
C VAL A 384 -15.88 18.05 -18.38
N GLY A 385 -15.33 16.96 -18.94
CA GLY A 385 -14.58 16.95 -20.20
C GLY A 385 -13.19 17.56 -20.12
N ILE A 386 -12.61 17.63 -18.92
CA ILE A 386 -11.23 18.11 -18.68
C ILE A 386 -10.43 16.92 -18.15
N HIS A 387 -9.35 16.56 -18.85
CA HIS A 387 -8.53 15.42 -18.48
C HIS A 387 -7.12 15.85 -18.16
N VAL A 388 -6.65 15.49 -16.96
CA VAL A 388 -5.28 15.64 -16.48
C VAL A 388 -4.75 14.29 -15.96
N PRO A 389 -3.46 14.02 -16.03
CA PRO A 389 -2.87 12.84 -15.40
C PRO A 389 -3.20 12.77 -13.90
N VAL A 390 -3.59 11.60 -13.45
CA VAL A 390 -3.88 11.34 -12.02
C VAL A 390 -3.07 10.16 -11.56
N PHE A 391 -2.29 10.36 -10.54
CA PHE A 391 -1.38 9.38 -9.95
C PHE A 391 -1.75 9.12 -8.49
N ASN A 392 -1.41 7.93 -8.00
CA ASN A 392 -1.43 7.62 -6.58
C ASN A 392 -0.01 7.29 -6.13
N VAL A 393 0.40 7.81 -4.97
CA VAL A 393 1.78 7.71 -4.46
C VAL A 393 2.29 6.29 -4.36
N GLU A 394 1.44 5.32 -3.98
CA GLU A 394 1.87 3.92 -3.88
C GLU A 394 1.86 3.19 -5.23
N SER A 395 0.81 3.37 -6.05
CA SER A 395 0.69 2.64 -7.32
C SER A 395 1.55 3.21 -8.44
N SER A 396 1.94 4.47 -8.35
CA SER A 396 2.70 5.20 -9.38
C SER A 396 4.04 5.70 -8.83
N GLN A 397 4.69 4.92 -7.96
CA GLN A 397 5.89 5.33 -7.23
C GLN A 397 6.99 5.85 -8.13
N ASP A 398 7.30 5.14 -9.22
CA ASP A 398 8.42 5.52 -10.10
C ASP A 398 8.20 6.91 -10.70
N THR A 399 7.00 7.19 -11.19
CA THR A 399 6.65 8.49 -11.75
C THR A 399 6.59 9.59 -10.68
N VAL A 400 5.91 9.31 -9.56
CA VAL A 400 5.68 10.30 -8.51
C VAL A 400 6.94 10.61 -7.72
N MET A 401 7.84 9.63 -7.53
CA MET A 401 9.14 9.80 -6.87
C MET A 401 10.27 10.20 -7.84
N LEU A 402 9.94 10.45 -9.11
CA LEU A 402 10.89 10.82 -10.15
C LEU A 402 11.98 9.76 -10.42
N ASN A 403 11.71 8.50 -10.12
CA ASN A 403 12.65 7.39 -10.34
C ASN A 403 12.74 6.98 -11.81
N ASP A 404 11.74 7.31 -12.61
CA ASP A 404 11.70 7.08 -14.06
C ASP A 404 12.44 8.16 -14.86
N VAL A 405 12.90 9.21 -14.20
CA VAL A 405 13.77 10.22 -14.82
C VAL A 405 15.17 9.60 -14.95
N VAL A 406 15.53 9.23 -16.20
CA VAL A 406 16.87 8.74 -16.49
C VAL A 406 17.87 9.85 -16.20
N ALA A 407 18.76 9.66 -15.23
CA ALA A 407 19.85 10.56 -14.97
C ALA A 407 20.66 10.73 -16.26
N ALA A 408 20.90 11.98 -16.68
CA ALA A 408 21.79 12.23 -17.81
C ALA A 408 23.13 11.52 -17.54
N PRO A 409 23.72 10.79 -18.49
CA PRO A 409 25.01 10.17 -18.30
C PRO A 409 26.01 11.26 -17.87
N GLU A 410 26.78 10.96 -16.84
CA GLU A 410 27.86 11.87 -16.42
C GLU A 410 28.69 12.26 -17.63
N PRO A 411 29.04 13.54 -17.79
CA PRO A 411 29.87 13.96 -18.91
C PRO A 411 31.18 13.19 -18.85
N GLU A 412 31.49 12.42 -19.91
CA GLU A 412 32.81 11.85 -20.06
C GLU A 412 33.82 12.98 -19.96
N VAL A 413 34.63 12.97 -18.91
CA VAL A 413 35.76 13.88 -18.79
C VAL A 413 36.71 13.47 -19.90
N GLU A 414 36.77 14.26 -20.98
CA GLU A 414 37.78 14.12 -22.01
C GLU A 414 39.13 14.19 -21.28
N ALA A 415 39.83 13.05 -21.19
CA ALA A 415 41.20 13.03 -20.74
C ALA A 415 42.03 13.83 -21.71
N GLU A 416 42.61 14.93 -21.26
CA GLU A 416 43.59 15.72 -21.96
C GLU A 416 44.70 14.78 -22.48
N GLU A 417 44.87 14.69 -23.80
CA GLU A 417 45.94 13.97 -24.46
C GLU A 417 47.28 14.53 -24.00
N ALA A 418 47.95 13.80 -23.13
CA ALA A 418 49.38 14.02 -22.91
C ALA A 418 50.16 13.30 -24.02
N ALA A 419 50.94 14.06 -24.76
CA ALA A 419 51.79 13.67 -25.87
C ALA A 419 52.81 12.56 -25.54
N PRO A 420 53.23 11.79 -26.53
CA PRO A 420 53.93 10.53 -26.35
C PRO A 420 55.42 10.71 -26.01
N ALA A 421 55.95 9.90 -25.08
CA ALA A 421 57.36 9.66 -24.93
C ALA A 421 57.70 8.23 -25.27
N ASP A 422 58.61 8.14 -26.23
CA ASP A 422 59.20 6.97 -26.88
C ASP A 422 59.73 5.86 -25.97
N ALA A 423 59.73 4.71 -26.58
CA ALA A 423 60.74 3.68 -26.71
C ALA A 423 60.63 2.40 -25.90
N ALA A 424 60.56 1.38 -26.73
CA ALA A 424 61.34 0.12 -26.78
C ALA A 424 60.85 -1.06 -25.98
N ALA A 425 60.29 -1.99 -26.72
CA ALA A 425 60.70 -3.38 -26.90
C ALA A 425 60.96 -4.24 -25.63
N ASP A 426 60.21 -5.31 -25.43
CA ASP A 426 60.76 -6.62 -25.83
C ASP A 426 59.65 -7.72 -25.83
N ALA A 427 59.80 -8.62 -26.83
CA ALA A 427 58.93 -9.72 -27.10
C ALA A 427 59.16 -10.91 -26.17
N ALA A 428 58.12 -11.67 -25.91
CA ALA A 428 58.25 -13.10 -25.81
C ALA A 428 56.90 -13.82 -26.01
N GLU A 429 56.82 -14.51 -27.09
CA GLU A 429 55.88 -15.57 -27.45
C GLU A 429 55.89 -16.73 -26.42
N SER A 430 54.78 -17.38 -26.28
CA SER A 430 54.65 -18.85 -26.35
C SER A 430 53.18 -19.23 -26.14
N GLN A 431 52.54 -19.61 -27.18
CA GLN A 431 52.24 -20.97 -27.76
C GLN A 431 51.31 -21.80 -26.89
N THR A 432 50.12 -21.89 -27.44
CA THR A 432 49.18 -22.99 -27.70
C THR A 432 49.60 -24.43 -27.38
N ALA A 433 48.61 -25.16 -26.89
CA ALA A 433 48.08 -26.46 -27.36
C ALA A 433 48.12 -27.57 -26.33
N PRO A 434 47.38 -28.67 -26.57
CA PRO A 434 45.97 -28.89 -26.70
C PRO A 434 45.40 -29.97 -25.76
N ALA A 435 44.13 -30.19 -25.78
CA ALA A 435 43.43 -31.29 -25.09
C ALA A 435 43.81 -32.68 -25.53
N PRO A 436 43.56 -33.71 -24.74
CA PRO A 436 43.31 -35.04 -25.26
C PRO A 436 41.86 -35.50 -25.05
N SER A 437 41.36 -36.06 -26.11
CA SER A 437 40.12 -36.75 -26.30
C SER A 437 40.16 -38.21 -25.86
N THR A 438 39.00 -38.66 -25.31
CA THR A 438 38.36 -39.99 -25.41
C THR A 438 38.94 -41.18 -24.65
N PRO A 439 38.13 -42.21 -24.32
CA PRO A 439 37.10 -42.82 -25.17
C PRO A 439 35.78 -43.17 -24.47
N ALA A 440 34.81 -43.40 -25.35
CA ALA A 440 33.47 -43.90 -25.10
C ALA A 440 33.46 -45.32 -24.53
N ALA A 441 32.48 -45.60 -23.66
CA ALA A 441 32.05 -46.96 -23.36
C ALA A 441 30.56 -47.09 -23.63
N GLU A 442 30.22 -48.18 -24.28
CA GLU A 442 28.98 -48.61 -24.84
C GLU A 442 27.79 -48.63 -23.85
N ALA A 443 26.64 -48.29 -24.36
CA ALA A 443 25.33 -48.45 -23.75
C ALA A 443 24.84 -49.90 -23.81
N PRO A 444 24.14 -50.42 -22.83
CA PRO A 444 23.33 -51.63 -22.99
C PRO A 444 21.93 -51.25 -23.53
N ALA A 445 21.41 -52.20 -24.32
CA ALA A 445 20.25 -52.13 -25.19
C ALA A 445 18.92 -51.83 -24.47
N ALA A 446 18.10 -51.07 -25.18
CA ALA A 446 16.73 -50.70 -24.88
C ALA A 446 15.78 -51.90 -24.84
N ALA A 447 14.86 -51.89 -23.84
CA ALA A 447 13.63 -52.68 -23.84
C ALA A 447 12.51 -51.88 -24.55
N PRO A 448 11.54 -52.57 -25.18
CA PRO A 448 10.67 -51.95 -26.18
C PRO A 448 9.63 -50.99 -25.62
N ALA A 449 9.44 -49.87 -26.29
CA ALA A 449 8.44 -48.87 -26.05
C ALA A 449 7.00 -49.34 -26.32
N PRO A 450 6.02 -48.93 -25.54
CA PRO A 450 4.62 -49.07 -25.91
C PRO A 450 4.23 -48.01 -26.97
N ALA A 451 3.29 -48.41 -27.79
CA ALA A 451 2.88 -47.75 -29.02
C ALA A 451 2.40 -46.29 -28.85
N ALA A 452 2.84 -45.49 -29.80
CA ALA A 452 2.45 -44.07 -29.91
C ALA A 452 0.94 -43.93 -30.21
N ALA A 453 0.28 -43.09 -29.46
CA ALA A 453 -1.06 -42.59 -29.75
C ALA A 453 -0.94 -41.34 -30.66
N ALA A 454 -1.93 -41.21 -31.56
CA ALA A 454 -1.93 -40.29 -32.70
C ALA A 454 -1.78 -38.84 -32.36
N SER A 455 -0.91 -38.14 -33.12
CA SER A 455 -0.75 -36.71 -33.17
C SER A 455 -1.88 -36.03 -33.91
N GLY A 456 -2.75 -35.32 -33.16
CA GLY A 456 -3.63 -34.30 -33.70
C GLY A 456 -3.04 -32.91 -33.49
N PRO A 457 -3.53 -31.87 -34.19
CA PRO A 457 -3.18 -30.50 -33.84
C PRO A 457 -3.60 -30.23 -32.40
N ALA A 458 -2.84 -29.38 -31.67
CA ALA A 458 -3.15 -29.03 -30.30
C ALA A 458 -4.58 -28.50 -30.20
N GLU A 459 -5.30 -28.99 -29.19
CA GLU A 459 -6.71 -28.63 -28.98
C GLU A 459 -6.85 -27.14 -28.72
N ASP A 460 -7.90 -26.53 -29.28
CA ASP A 460 -8.16 -25.08 -29.14
C ASP A 460 -8.61 -24.79 -27.73
N LEU A 461 -7.90 -23.92 -26.99
CA LEU A 461 -8.16 -23.60 -25.59
C LEU A 461 -8.77 -22.18 -25.51
N ALA A 462 -10.10 -22.09 -25.51
CA ALA A 462 -10.78 -20.82 -25.44
C ALA A 462 -10.71 -20.21 -24.03
N PHE A 463 -10.26 -18.96 -23.94
CA PHE A 463 -10.23 -18.20 -22.68
C PHE A 463 -11.61 -17.58 -22.44
N ALA A 464 -12.37 -18.17 -21.53
CA ALA A 464 -13.76 -17.78 -21.22
C ALA A 464 -13.83 -16.71 -20.12
N ALA A 465 -15.02 -16.14 -19.91
CA ALA A 465 -15.30 -15.19 -18.84
C ALA A 465 -14.97 -15.77 -17.44
N ALA A 466 -15.20 -17.06 -17.21
CA ALA A 466 -14.84 -17.76 -15.97
C ALA A 466 -13.32 -17.77 -15.72
N ASP A 467 -12.50 -17.93 -16.78
CA ASP A 467 -11.04 -17.89 -16.65
C ASP A 467 -10.56 -16.52 -16.23
N ALA A 468 -11.14 -15.46 -16.79
CA ALA A 468 -10.86 -14.08 -16.40
C ALA A 468 -11.20 -13.82 -14.91
N ILE A 469 -12.33 -14.32 -14.46
CA ILE A 469 -12.74 -14.20 -13.05
C ILE A 469 -11.81 -14.99 -12.13
N THR A 470 -11.35 -16.15 -12.56
CA THR A 470 -10.35 -16.94 -11.82
C THR A 470 -9.04 -16.16 -11.64
N VAL A 471 -8.55 -15.53 -12.73
CA VAL A 471 -7.36 -14.69 -12.69
C VAL A 471 -7.57 -13.47 -11.76
N LEU A 472 -8.72 -12.81 -11.86
CA LEU A 472 -9.07 -11.68 -11.03
C LEU A 472 -9.09 -12.04 -9.53
N PHE A 473 -9.72 -13.18 -9.18
CA PHE A 473 -9.73 -13.71 -7.82
C PHE A 473 -8.32 -14.01 -7.32
N ALA A 474 -7.51 -14.66 -8.15
CA ALA A 474 -6.16 -15.02 -7.77
C ALA A 474 -5.26 -13.80 -7.54
N VAL A 475 -5.41 -12.74 -8.34
CA VAL A 475 -4.65 -11.48 -8.19
C VAL A 475 -5.09 -10.72 -6.94
N GLN A 476 -6.39 -10.44 -6.80
CA GLN A 476 -6.88 -9.55 -5.75
C GLN A 476 -6.83 -10.16 -4.35
N ASN A 477 -6.98 -11.48 -4.26
CA ASN A 477 -6.97 -12.16 -2.96
C ASN A 477 -5.62 -12.81 -2.62
N LYS A 478 -4.58 -12.57 -3.43
CA LYS A 478 -3.23 -13.14 -3.23
C LYS A 478 -3.26 -14.65 -3.00
N ILE A 479 -3.94 -15.36 -3.89
CA ILE A 479 -4.03 -16.84 -3.90
C ILE A 479 -3.63 -17.39 -5.25
N ARG A 480 -3.37 -18.70 -5.33
CA ARG A 480 -3.15 -19.38 -6.61
C ARG A 480 -4.49 -19.87 -7.16
N PRO A 481 -4.65 -19.98 -8.49
CA PRO A 481 -5.87 -20.53 -9.10
C PRO A 481 -6.29 -21.89 -8.52
N GLU A 482 -5.33 -22.76 -8.25
CA GLU A 482 -5.57 -24.11 -7.69
C GLU A 482 -6.06 -24.11 -6.24
N GLN A 483 -5.99 -22.97 -5.58
CA GLN A 483 -6.47 -22.77 -4.20
C GLN A 483 -7.90 -22.22 -4.13
N ILE A 484 -8.51 -21.95 -5.28
CA ILE A 484 -9.92 -21.55 -5.38
C ILE A 484 -10.77 -22.81 -5.50
N ASN A 485 -11.62 -23.05 -4.51
CA ASN A 485 -12.50 -24.21 -4.53
C ASN A 485 -13.84 -23.85 -5.13
N ASP A 486 -14.49 -24.79 -5.78
CA ASP A 486 -15.83 -24.62 -6.35
C ASP A 486 -16.89 -24.17 -5.33
N SER A 487 -16.71 -24.56 -4.08
CA SER A 487 -17.59 -24.21 -2.95
C SER A 487 -17.25 -22.87 -2.29
N ASP A 488 -16.14 -22.24 -2.63
CA ASP A 488 -15.79 -20.93 -2.06
C ASP A 488 -16.84 -19.88 -2.47
N THR A 489 -17.10 -18.92 -1.61
CA THR A 489 -17.91 -17.75 -1.91
C THR A 489 -17.05 -16.50 -2.06
N ILE A 490 -17.57 -15.47 -2.73
CA ILE A 490 -16.85 -14.17 -2.79
C ILE A 490 -16.58 -13.63 -1.39
N GLU A 491 -17.50 -13.86 -0.44
CA GLU A 491 -17.35 -13.48 0.97
C GLU A 491 -16.13 -14.15 1.59
N GLU A 492 -15.96 -15.47 1.40
CA GLU A 492 -14.82 -16.24 1.92
C GLU A 492 -13.52 -15.87 1.21
N LEU A 493 -13.54 -15.69 -0.12
CA LEU A 493 -12.37 -15.28 -0.90
C LEU A 493 -11.86 -13.90 -0.48
N THR A 494 -12.75 -12.99 -0.11
CA THR A 494 -12.39 -11.64 0.33
C THR A 494 -12.17 -11.53 1.85
N GLY A 495 -12.23 -12.66 2.57
CA GLY A 495 -12.06 -12.73 4.01
C GLY A 495 -13.15 -11.99 4.79
N GLY A 496 -14.38 -11.94 4.26
CA GLY A 496 -15.50 -11.23 4.87
C GLY A 496 -15.42 -9.69 4.79
N VAL A 497 -14.41 -9.14 4.09
CA VAL A 497 -14.20 -7.69 4.01
C VAL A 497 -15.09 -7.11 2.93
N SER A 498 -16.13 -6.40 3.35
CA SER A 498 -17.16 -5.85 2.45
C SER A 498 -16.60 -4.90 1.37
N SER A 499 -15.55 -4.15 1.66
CA SER A 499 -14.91 -3.28 0.68
C SER A 499 -14.20 -4.08 -0.42
N ARG A 500 -13.47 -5.14 -0.07
CA ARG A 500 -12.82 -6.06 -1.02
C ARG A 500 -13.85 -6.78 -1.86
N ARG A 501 -14.93 -7.28 -1.23
CA ARG A 501 -16.05 -7.91 -1.94
C ARG A 501 -16.67 -6.96 -2.97
N ASN A 502 -16.97 -5.73 -2.58
CA ASN A 502 -17.56 -4.76 -3.47
C ASN A 502 -16.61 -4.36 -4.61
N GLN A 503 -15.32 -4.18 -4.31
CA GLN A 503 -14.32 -3.90 -5.34
C GLN A 503 -14.21 -5.06 -6.32
N LEU A 504 -14.11 -6.29 -5.82
CA LEU A 504 -14.06 -7.48 -6.65
C LEU A 504 -15.28 -7.62 -7.58
N LEU A 505 -16.49 -7.36 -7.08
CA LEU A 505 -17.71 -7.35 -7.90
C LEU A 505 -17.71 -6.24 -8.95
N MET A 506 -17.16 -5.08 -8.63
CA MET A 506 -17.00 -3.99 -9.58
C MET A 506 -16.01 -4.35 -10.67
N ASP A 507 -14.87 -4.89 -10.30
CA ASP A 507 -13.82 -5.28 -11.23
C ASP A 507 -14.25 -6.44 -12.13
N MET A 508 -15.02 -7.38 -11.60
CA MET A 508 -15.68 -8.42 -12.42
C MET A 508 -16.60 -7.82 -13.49
N SER A 509 -17.42 -6.85 -13.12
CA SER A 509 -18.32 -6.16 -14.04
C SER A 509 -17.55 -5.35 -15.09
N ALA A 510 -16.50 -4.65 -14.67
CA ALA A 510 -15.64 -3.87 -15.54
C ALA A 510 -14.83 -4.75 -16.50
N GLU A 511 -14.28 -5.86 -15.99
CA GLU A 511 -13.53 -6.83 -16.79
C GLU A 511 -14.38 -7.48 -17.88
N LEU A 512 -15.60 -7.88 -17.53
CA LEU A 512 -16.49 -8.56 -18.46
C LEU A 512 -17.29 -7.61 -19.35
N GLY A 513 -17.23 -6.29 -19.10
CA GLY A 513 -18.02 -5.29 -19.83
C GLY A 513 -19.53 -5.48 -19.69
N VAL A 514 -19.96 -6.04 -18.55
CA VAL A 514 -21.39 -6.33 -18.30
C VAL A 514 -21.89 -5.56 -17.07
N PRO A 515 -23.21 -5.30 -16.97
CA PRO A 515 -23.79 -4.82 -15.72
C PRO A 515 -23.54 -5.81 -14.57
N ALA A 516 -23.77 -5.38 -13.33
CA ALA A 516 -23.61 -6.26 -12.18
C ALA A 516 -24.32 -7.60 -12.40
N ILE A 517 -23.62 -8.69 -12.13
CA ILE A 517 -24.14 -10.05 -12.30
C ILE A 517 -25.03 -10.39 -11.11
N ASP A 518 -26.32 -10.66 -11.37
CA ASP A 518 -27.29 -10.94 -10.33
C ASP A 518 -26.90 -12.14 -9.47
N GLY A 519 -26.91 -11.93 -8.15
CA GLY A 519 -26.60 -12.97 -7.17
C GLY A 519 -25.14 -13.42 -7.17
N ALA A 520 -24.23 -12.65 -7.79
CA ALA A 520 -22.80 -12.97 -7.76
C ALA A 520 -22.21 -12.92 -6.35
N ALA A 521 -22.72 -12.03 -5.51
CA ALA A 521 -22.21 -11.84 -4.15
C ALA A 521 -22.51 -13.03 -3.21
N GLU A 522 -23.60 -13.75 -3.47
CA GLU A 522 -24.07 -14.89 -2.66
C GLU A 522 -23.78 -16.24 -3.30
N ALA A 523 -23.31 -16.26 -4.55
CA ALA A 523 -23.02 -17.48 -5.27
C ALA A 523 -21.70 -18.10 -4.80
N ASP A 524 -21.64 -19.45 -4.78
CA ASP A 524 -20.38 -20.15 -4.79
C ASP A 524 -19.66 -19.99 -6.14
N VAL A 525 -18.36 -20.26 -6.16
CA VAL A 525 -17.52 -20.09 -7.36
C VAL A 525 -18.04 -20.91 -8.54
N ALA A 526 -18.48 -22.15 -8.34
CA ALA A 526 -19.00 -22.97 -9.41
C ALA A 526 -20.24 -22.36 -10.05
N THR A 527 -21.19 -21.90 -9.24
CA THR A 527 -22.40 -21.21 -9.71
C THR A 527 -22.04 -19.87 -10.36
N LEU A 528 -21.08 -19.15 -9.80
CA LEU A 528 -20.62 -17.87 -10.32
C LEU A 528 -20.02 -18.02 -11.72
N TYR A 529 -19.17 -19.03 -11.96
CA TYR A 529 -18.59 -19.29 -13.27
C TYR A 529 -19.65 -19.56 -14.35
N GLN A 530 -20.71 -20.28 -14.00
CA GLN A 530 -21.83 -20.48 -14.92
C GLN A 530 -22.55 -19.16 -15.24
N ARG A 531 -22.76 -18.31 -14.23
CA ARG A 531 -23.43 -17.01 -14.40
C ARG A 531 -22.60 -16.06 -15.25
N VAL A 532 -21.29 -15.94 -14.99
CA VAL A 532 -20.42 -15.05 -15.76
C VAL A 532 -20.29 -15.49 -17.22
N ASN A 533 -20.17 -16.78 -17.49
CA ASN A 533 -20.14 -17.30 -18.86
C ASN A 533 -21.48 -17.08 -19.58
N THR A 534 -22.59 -17.09 -18.85
CA THR A 534 -23.91 -16.79 -19.42
C THR A 534 -24.09 -15.28 -19.66
N ALA A 535 -23.57 -14.44 -18.75
CA ALA A 535 -23.68 -12.99 -18.85
C ALA A 535 -22.76 -12.40 -19.93
N ALA A 536 -21.60 -13.04 -20.18
CA ALA A 536 -20.60 -12.59 -21.15
C ALA A 536 -20.19 -13.71 -22.13
N PRO A 537 -21.11 -14.24 -22.96
CA PRO A 537 -20.82 -15.38 -23.86
C PRO A 537 -19.83 -15.02 -24.99
N GLY A 538 -19.63 -13.75 -25.27
CA GLY A 538 -18.68 -13.22 -26.27
C GLY A 538 -17.49 -12.50 -25.64
N TYR A 539 -17.10 -12.88 -24.42
CA TYR A 539 -15.97 -12.25 -23.73
C TYR A 539 -14.69 -12.35 -24.56
N THR A 540 -14.02 -11.20 -24.71
CA THR A 540 -12.72 -11.10 -25.38
C THR A 540 -11.63 -10.89 -24.35
N PRO A 541 -10.60 -11.76 -24.29
CA PRO A 541 -9.47 -11.58 -23.38
C PRO A 541 -8.60 -10.37 -23.79
N PHE A 542 -8.17 -9.55 -22.93
CA PHE A 542 -8.55 -9.23 -21.56
C PHE A 542 -9.44 -7.97 -21.58
N GLY A 543 -10.37 -7.84 -20.61
CA GLY A 543 -11.14 -6.61 -20.44
C GLY A 543 -10.29 -5.47 -19.81
N THR A 544 -10.97 -4.44 -19.33
CA THR A 544 -10.29 -3.21 -18.87
C THR A 544 -9.37 -3.41 -17.65
N VAL A 545 -9.67 -4.38 -16.77
CA VAL A 545 -8.91 -4.61 -15.54
C VAL A 545 -7.69 -5.49 -15.80
N LEU A 546 -7.88 -6.64 -16.44
CA LEU A 546 -6.81 -7.60 -16.67
C LEU A 546 -5.85 -7.16 -17.79
N SER A 547 -6.32 -6.41 -18.79
CA SER A 547 -5.43 -5.92 -19.85
C SER A 547 -4.33 -5.00 -19.33
N GLU A 548 -4.65 -4.16 -18.34
CA GLU A 548 -3.66 -3.28 -17.70
C GLU A 548 -2.65 -4.09 -16.87
N ALA A 549 -3.15 -5.01 -16.03
CA ALA A 549 -2.31 -5.83 -15.15
C ALA A 549 -1.37 -6.75 -15.96
N VAL A 550 -1.90 -7.47 -16.93
CA VAL A 550 -1.12 -8.35 -17.82
C VAL A 550 -0.13 -7.55 -18.65
N GLY A 551 -0.60 -6.47 -19.28
CA GLY A 551 0.26 -5.64 -20.13
C GLY A 551 1.41 -4.99 -19.35
N THR A 552 1.17 -4.53 -18.14
CA THR A 552 2.21 -3.97 -17.27
C THR A 552 3.22 -5.03 -16.87
N ARG A 553 2.76 -6.20 -16.43
CA ARG A 553 3.67 -7.29 -16.03
C ARG A 553 4.51 -7.79 -17.20
N LEU A 554 3.93 -7.96 -18.37
CA LEU A 554 4.66 -8.37 -19.56
C LEU A 554 5.70 -7.33 -20.00
N ARG A 555 5.37 -6.03 -19.97
CA ARG A 555 6.35 -4.97 -20.26
C ARG A 555 7.52 -4.98 -19.29
N GLN A 556 7.27 -5.14 -17.99
CA GLN A 556 8.33 -5.25 -16.97
C GLN A 556 9.24 -6.45 -17.20
N LEU A 557 8.65 -7.61 -17.46
CA LEU A 557 9.39 -8.85 -17.60
C LEU A 557 10.20 -8.90 -18.92
N LEU A 558 9.59 -8.50 -20.01
CA LEU A 558 10.16 -8.58 -21.37
C LEU A 558 11.07 -7.40 -21.71
N GLY A 559 10.82 -6.23 -21.08
CA GLY A 559 11.52 -4.99 -21.38
C GLY A 559 13.02 -5.05 -21.10
N GLY A 560 13.43 -5.72 -20.01
CA GLY A 560 14.84 -5.91 -19.65
C GLY A 560 15.66 -6.69 -20.71
N ALA A 561 15.00 -7.53 -21.50
CA ALA A 561 15.61 -8.27 -22.63
C ALA A 561 15.35 -7.61 -24.00
N GLY A 562 14.76 -6.42 -24.03
CA GLY A 562 14.43 -5.71 -25.27
C GLY A 562 13.31 -6.36 -26.10
N LEU A 563 12.47 -7.19 -25.49
CA LEU A 563 11.39 -7.92 -26.16
C LEU A 563 10.06 -7.18 -25.95
N LYS A 564 9.16 -7.34 -26.95
CA LYS A 564 7.79 -6.80 -26.89
C LYS A 564 6.80 -7.88 -26.39
N PRO A 565 5.63 -7.52 -25.83
CA PRO A 565 4.61 -8.47 -25.40
C PRO A 565 4.20 -9.49 -26.48
N ALA A 566 4.16 -9.11 -27.75
CA ALA A 566 3.88 -10.00 -28.87
C ALA A 566 4.84 -11.21 -28.96
N PHE A 567 6.01 -11.15 -28.33
CA PHE A 567 6.96 -12.25 -28.28
C PHE A 567 6.37 -13.52 -27.64
N VAL A 568 5.41 -13.38 -26.71
CA VAL A 568 4.73 -14.53 -26.10
C VAL A 568 3.96 -15.31 -27.16
N ALA A 569 3.11 -14.65 -27.94
CA ALA A 569 2.35 -15.27 -29.02
C ALA A 569 3.25 -15.87 -30.10
N ASP A 570 4.31 -15.15 -30.51
CA ASP A 570 5.28 -15.63 -31.49
C ASP A 570 6.02 -16.89 -31.01
N HIS A 571 6.37 -16.95 -29.74
CA HIS A 571 7.03 -18.11 -29.12
C HIS A 571 6.10 -19.33 -29.05
N LEU A 572 4.83 -19.12 -28.65
CA LEU A 572 3.82 -20.18 -28.63
C LEU A 572 3.62 -20.80 -30.02
N ALA A 573 3.49 -19.96 -31.04
CA ALA A 573 3.30 -20.43 -32.40
C ALA A 573 4.55 -21.13 -32.95
N SER A 574 5.74 -20.57 -32.70
CA SER A 574 6.98 -21.09 -33.33
C SER A 574 7.62 -22.24 -32.57
N ALA A 575 7.64 -22.24 -31.25
CA ALA A 575 8.29 -23.26 -30.43
C ALA A 575 7.35 -24.42 -30.04
N TRP A 576 6.06 -24.13 -29.93
CA TRP A 576 5.08 -25.12 -29.46
C TRP A 576 4.03 -25.49 -30.51
N GLY A 577 3.88 -24.68 -31.56
CA GLY A 577 2.82 -24.89 -32.56
C GLY A 577 1.41 -24.76 -32.02
N LEU A 578 1.24 -23.99 -30.92
CA LEU A 578 -0.04 -23.77 -30.25
C LEU A 578 -0.88 -22.71 -30.96
N PRO A 579 -2.21 -22.86 -31.03
CA PRO A 579 -3.10 -21.86 -31.58
C PRO A 579 -3.12 -20.59 -30.74
N ALA A 580 -3.54 -19.47 -31.35
CA ALA A 580 -3.56 -18.14 -30.70
C ALA A 580 -4.48 -18.09 -29.44
N SER A 581 -5.44 -18.99 -29.32
CA SER A 581 -6.32 -19.13 -28.15
C SER A 581 -5.58 -19.47 -26.85
N TRP A 582 -4.36 -20.01 -26.94
CA TRP A 582 -3.50 -20.29 -25.79
C TRP A 582 -2.83 -19.04 -25.21
N THR A 583 -2.63 -18.01 -26.02
CA THR A 583 -1.89 -16.80 -25.62
C THR A 583 -2.46 -16.16 -24.35
N PRO A 584 -3.78 -15.92 -24.22
CA PRO A 584 -4.31 -15.31 -23.00
C PRO A 584 -4.10 -16.16 -21.74
N HIS A 585 -4.20 -17.49 -21.86
CA HIS A 585 -3.94 -18.38 -20.72
C HIS A 585 -2.48 -18.30 -20.25
N VAL A 586 -1.53 -18.27 -21.19
CA VAL A 586 -0.10 -18.18 -20.88
C VAL A 586 0.27 -16.81 -20.33
N GLU A 587 -0.28 -15.75 -20.89
CA GLU A 587 -0.09 -14.37 -20.36
C GLU A 587 -0.66 -14.20 -18.95
N ALA A 588 -1.84 -14.80 -18.68
CA ALA A 588 -2.42 -14.85 -17.36
C ALA A 588 -1.56 -15.66 -16.38
N GLU A 589 -1.01 -16.81 -16.82
CA GLU A 589 -0.10 -17.62 -16.02
C GLU A 589 1.19 -16.87 -15.70
N ILE A 590 1.74 -16.11 -16.65
CA ILE A 590 2.91 -15.26 -16.41
C ILE A 590 2.59 -14.20 -15.35
N LEU A 591 1.44 -13.52 -15.45
CA LEU A 591 1.00 -12.56 -14.43
C LEU A 591 0.93 -13.21 -13.05
N LEU A 592 0.31 -14.37 -12.94
CA LEU A 592 0.05 -15.05 -11.68
C LEU A 592 1.30 -15.71 -11.09
N GLY A 593 2.07 -16.40 -11.91
CA GLY A 593 3.19 -17.25 -11.49
C GLY A 593 4.48 -16.49 -11.19
N THR A 594 4.61 -15.25 -11.64
CA THR A 594 5.80 -14.42 -11.39
C THR A 594 5.69 -13.53 -10.15
N ARG A 595 4.62 -13.67 -9.34
CA ARG A 595 4.46 -12.97 -8.05
C ARG A 595 5.42 -13.55 -7.01
N THR A 596 6.06 -12.69 -6.22
CA THR A 596 7.09 -13.10 -5.24
C THR A 596 6.56 -13.26 -3.82
N GLU A 597 5.29 -12.96 -3.61
CA GLU A 597 4.63 -12.97 -2.31
C GLU A 597 4.18 -14.39 -1.91
N ASP A 598 3.84 -14.57 -0.65
CA ASP A 598 3.21 -15.78 -0.16
C ASP A 598 1.69 -15.73 -0.36
N SER A 599 1.10 -16.91 -0.60
CA SER A 599 -0.35 -17.04 -0.69
C SER A 599 -1.00 -16.91 0.68
N VAL A 600 -2.10 -16.18 0.76
CA VAL A 600 -2.95 -16.08 1.96
C VAL A 600 -3.47 -17.46 2.40
N ARG A 601 -3.58 -18.42 1.47
CA ARG A 601 -3.97 -19.82 1.74
C ARG A 601 -2.77 -20.75 1.94
N GLY A 602 -1.58 -20.18 2.15
CA GLY A 602 -0.33 -20.89 2.41
C GLY A 602 0.47 -21.24 1.16
N GLY A 603 1.78 -21.32 1.32
CA GLY A 603 2.74 -21.54 0.25
C GLY A 603 3.02 -20.29 -0.59
N THR A 604 4.05 -20.34 -1.43
CA THR A 604 4.42 -19.21 -2.30
C THR A 604 3.45 -19.04 -3.46
N LEU A 605 3.25 -17.80 -3.92
CA LEU A 605 2.54 -17.50 -5.16
C LEU A 605 3.38 -17.76 -6.40
N ALA A 606 4.71 -17.79 -6.24
CA ALA A 606 5.64 -17.97 -7.34
C ALA A 606 5.60 -19.42 -7.86
N THR A 607 5.18 -19.58 -9.11
CA THR A 607 5.29 -20.82 -9.91
C THR A 607 6.25 -20.65 -11.07
N LEU A 608 6.67 -19.41 -11.33
CA LEU A 608 7.60 -19.00 -12.39
C LEU A 608 8.67 -18.08 -11.80
N PRO A 609 9.85 -17.96 -12.42
CA PRO A 609 10.87 -16.99 -12.04
C PRO A 609 10.32 -15.55 -12.07
N ALA A 610 10.56 -14.78 -11.03
CA ALA A 610 10.03 -13.42 -10.90
C ALA A 610 10.64 -12.41 -11.90
N ALA A 611 11.87 -12.71 -12.40
CA ALA A 611 12.59 -11.89 -13.37
C ALA A 611 13.37 -12.77 -14.35
N ALA A 612 13.58 -12.25 -15.55
CA ALA A 612 14.41 -12.88 -16.60
C ALA A 612 15.18 -11.77 -17.34
N GLY A 613 16.49 -11.92 -17.42
CA GLY A 613 17.39 -10.90 -18.00
C GLY A 613 17.80 -11.14 -19.44
N SER A 614 17.45 -12.28 -20.02
CA SER A 614 17.82 -12.66 -21.38
C SER A 614 16.66 -13.27 -22.16
N LYS A 615 16.74 -13.22 -23.50
CA LYS A 615 15.76 -13.86 -24.38
C LYS A 615 15.61 -15.36 -24.10
N ALA A 616 16.69 -16.06 -23.76
CA ALA A 616 16.68 -17.49 -23.46
C ALA A 616 15.93 -17.79 -22.16
N GLU A 617 16.16 -16.98 -21.11
CA GLU A 617 15.45 -17.09 -19.83
C GLU A 617 13.96 -16.78 -19.98
N ILE A 618 13.60 -15.76 -20.78
CA ILE A 618 12.21 -15.44 -21.10
C ILE A 618 11.55 -16.58 -21.86
N SER A 619 12.23 -17.17 -22.86
CA SER A 619 11.70 -18.33 -23.56
C SER A 619 11.46 -19.52 -22.63
N ALA A 620 12.40 -19.82 -21.74
CA ALA A 620 12.25 -20.86 -20.73
C ALA A 620 11.10 -20.59 -19.74
N LEU A 621 10.91 -19.32 -19.35
CA LEU A 621 9.80 -18.91 -18.50
C LEU A 621 8.45 -19.09 -19.20
N ILE A 622 8.36 -18.73 -20.51
CA ILE A 622 7.15 -18.96 -21.31
C ILE A 622 6.90 -20.46 -21.46
N ASP A 623 7.95 -21.25 -21.70
CA ASP A 623 7.85 -22.71 -21.82
C ASP A 623 7.28 -23.32 -20.52
N GLN A 624 7.73 -22.87 -19.36
CA GLN A 624 7.22 -23.34 -18.09
C GLN A 624 5.76 -22.87 -17.87
N ALA A 625 5.42 -21.64 -18.27
CA ALA A 625 4.05 -21.16 -18.22
C ALA A 625 3.11 -22.00 -19.10
N VAL A 626 3.55 -22.41 -20.29
CA VAL A 626 2.80 -23.34 -21.17
C VAL A 626 2.54 -24.66 -20.48
N GLN A 627 3.55 -25.22 -19.80
CA GLN A 627 3.40 -26.49 -19.08
C GLN A 627 2.44 -26.35 -17.90
N ASN A 628 2.49 -25.24 -17.14
CA ASN A 628 1.56 -24.98 -16.05
C ASN A 628 0.12 -24.86 -16.53
N VAL A 629 -0.11 -24.14 -17.64
CA VAL A 629 -1.44 -24.02 -18.27
C VAL A 629 -1.92 -25.39 -18.76
N ALA A 630 -1.07 -26.14 -19.44
CA ALA A 630 -1.38 -27.48 -19.96
C ALA A 630 -1.78 -28.43 -18.82
N ALA A 631 -1.02 -28.42 -17.71
CA ALA A 631 -1.30 -29.21 -16.52
C ALA A 631 -2.64 -28.84 -15.87
N ARG A 632 -2.95 -27.54 -15.77
CA ARG A 632 -4.21 -27.06 -15.20
C ARG A 632 -5.44 -27.46 -16.01
N HIS A 633 -5.32 -27.47 -17.32
CA HIS A 633 -6.41 -27.83 -18.22
C HIS A 633 -6.40 -29.33 -18.62
N GLY A 634 -5.45 -30.12 -18.10
CA GLY A 634 -5.35 -31.55 -18.40
C GLY A 634 -4.99 -31.84 -19.86
N VAL A 635 -4.33 -30.89 -20.56
CA VAL A 635 -3.97 -31.00 -21.96
C VAL A 635 -2.47 -31.29 -22.06
N ALA A 636 -2.11 -32.30 -22.82
CA ALA A 636 -0.70 -32.63 -23.08
C ALA A 636 -0.17 -31.83 -24.26
N VAL A 637 0.93 -31.12 -24.08
CA VAL A 637 1.61 -30.34 -25.13
C VAL A 637 3.09 -30.70 -25.22
N SER A 638 3.67 -30.59 -26.40
CA SER A 638 5.09 -30.81 -26.61
C SER A 638 5.70 -29.75 -27.52
N GLN A 639 6.94 -29.34 -27.23
CA GLN A 639 7.65 -28.43 -28.11
C GLN A 639 7.88 -29.00 -29.51
N ALA A 640 7.69 -28.20 -30.55
CA ALA A 640 8.02 -28.55 -31.89
C ALA A 640 9.55 -28.63 -32.01
N GLN A 641 10.07 -29.86 -32.26
CA GLN A 641 11.49 -30.03 -32.53
C GLN A 641 11.86 -29.32 -33.83
N ALA A 642 12.85 -28.46 -33.79
CA ALA A 642 13.44 -27.85 -34.98
C ALA A 642 14.11 -28.91 -35.83
N GLY A 643 13.42 -29.43 -36.83
CA GLY A 643 13.94 -30.35 -37.82
C GLY A 643 13.15 -31.66 -37.97
N GLY A 644 12.12 -31.69 -38.85
CA GLY A 644 11.57 -32.90 -39.42
C GLY A 644 10.28 -33.46 -38.84
N SER A 645 9.21 -33.17 -39.55
CA SER A 645 7.92 -33.87 -39.69
C SER A 645 7.38 -34.76 -38.56
N SER A 646 6.22 -34.33 -38.10
CA SER A 646 5.05 -35.11 -37.65
C SER A 646 5.21 -36.22 -36.59
N GLY A 647 4.61 -35.99 -35.44
CA GLY A 647 4.23 -37.05 -34.53
C GLY A 647 4.08 -36.58 -33.11
N GLY A 648 2.90 -36.07 -32.71
CA GLY A 648 2.58 -35.78 -31.32
C GLY A 648 2.37 -37.07 -30.55
N GLY A 649 3.01 -37.21 -29.40
CA GLY A 649 2.77 -38.25 -28.43
C GLY A 649 2.16 -37.68 -27.16
N VAL A 650 1.01 -38.18 -26.76
CA VAL A 650 0.40 -37.95 -25.47
C VAL A 650 1.20 -38.73 -24.41
N VAL A 651 1.67 -38.04 -23.35
CA VAL A 651 2.28 -38.72 -22.19
C VAL A 651 1.20 -39.00 -21.17
N ASP A 652 1.04 -40.28 -20.80
CA ASP A 652 0.13 -40.71 -19.75
C ASP A 652 0.57 -40.15 -18.38
N SER A 653 -0.36 -39.59 -17.62
CA SER A 653 -0.10 -39.01 -16.29
C SER A 653 0.52 -40.02 -15.32
N ALA A 654 0.17 -41.31 -15.42
CA ALA A 654 0.76 -42.36 -14.60
C ALA A 654 2.25 -42.61 -14.94
N ALA A 655 2.63 -42.48 -16.21
CA ALA A 655 4.02 -42.56 -16.63
C ALA A 655 4.83 -41.31 -16.22
N LEU A 656 4.20 -40.15 -16.15
CA LEU A 656 4.84 -38.92 -15.66
C LEU A 656 5.07 -38.96 -14.16
N ASP A 657 4.13 -39.49 -13.37
CA ASP A 657 4.28 -39.68 -11.93
C ASP A 657 5.34 -40.73 -11.61
N ALA A 658 5.38 -41.81 -12.32
CA ALA A 658 6.44 -42.82 -12.20
C ALA A 658 7.82 -42.27 -12.58
N TYR A 659 7.92 -41.42 -13.60
CA TYR A 659 9.16 -40.72 -13.98
C TYR A 659 9.56 -39.70 -12.94
N LYS A 660 8.62 -39.00 -12.36
CA LYS A 660 8.85 -38.04 -11.29
C LYS A 660 9.42 -38.71 -10.04
N ASP A 661 8.85 -39.85 -9.66
CA ASP A 661 9.31 -40.67 -8.53
C ASP A 661 10.71 -41.24 -8.81
N GLU A 662 10.97 -41.75 -10.03
CA GLU A 662 12.27 -42.27 -10.46
C GLU A 662 13.34 -41.16 -10.50
N VAL A 663 13.02 -39.97 -10.97
CA VAL A 663 13.93 -38.80 -10.96
C VAL A 663 14.22 -38.34 -9.56
N THR A 664 13.20 -38.30 -8.69
CA THR A 664 13.34 -37.91 -7.28
C THR A 664 14.23 -38.93 -6.56
N ASP A 665 13.96 -40.22 -6.70
CA ASP A 665 14.79 -41.31 -6.13
C ASP A 665 16.24 -41.27 -6.65
N THR A 666 16.43 -40.96 -7.92
CA THR A 666 17.76 -40.86 -8.53
C THR A 666 18.52 -39.63 -8.01
N LEU A 667 17.82 -38.48 -7.81
CA LEU A 667 18.41 -37.27 -7.22
C LEU A 667 18.79 -37.49 -5.76
N VAL A 668 17.91 -38.15 -5.00
CA VAL A 668 18.16 -38.48 -3.58
C VAL A 668 19.34 -39.46 -3.48
N ALA A 669 19.39 -40.51 -4.32
CA ALA A 669 20.51 -41.46 -4.37
C ALA A 669 21.84 -40.79 -4.76
N THR A 670 21.79 -39.86 -5.72
CA THR A 670 22.95 -39.06 -6.14
C THR A 670 23.44 -38.14 -5.03
N ALA A 671 22.51 -37.45 -4.36
CA ALA A 671 22.82 -36.59 -3.23
C ALA A 671 23.47 -37.39 -2.07
N ARG A 672 22.92 -38.59 -1.74
CA ARG A 672 23.51 -39.49 -0.74
C ARG A 672 24.90 -39.94 -1.10
N THR A 673 25.13 -40.28 -2.39
CA THR A 673 26.45 -40.68 -2.89
C THR A 673 27.47 -39.53 -2.80
N LEU A 674 27.02 -38.29 -3.04
CA LEU A 674 27.86 -37.08 -2.92
C LEU A 674 28.18 -36.78 -1.47
N LEU A 675 27.21 -36.85 -0.56
CA LEU A 675 27.40 -36.68 0.87
C LEU A 675 28.36 -37.72 1.45
N ALA A 676 28.20 -38.97 1.08
CA ALA A 676 29.11 -40.03 1.48
C ALA A 676 30.56 -39.83 0.96
N LYS A 677 30.74 -39.29 -0.26
CA LYS A 677 32.08 -38.93 -0.76
C LYS A 677 32.68 -37.70 -0.09
N LEU A 678 31.88 -36.83 0.46
CA LEU A 678 32.31 -35.67 1.23
C LEU A 678 32.53 -35.97 2.71
N GLY A 679 32.33 -37.26 3.11
CA GLY A 679 32.53 -37.70 4.48
C GLY A 679 31.45 -37.21 5.44
N VAL A 680 30.29 -36.80 4.91
CA VAL A 680 29.09 -36.44 5.70
C VAL A 680 28.25 -37.70 5.78
N GLU A 681 28.06 -38.25 6.97
CA GLU A 681 27.19 -39.41 7.20
C GLU A 681 25.73 -38.98 7.02
N ASP A 682 24.93 -39.86 6.40
CA ASP A 682 23.53 -39.64 6.13
C ASP A 682 22.71 -39.88 7.42
N GLU A 683 22.49 -38.85 8.22
CA GLU A 683 21.65 -38.90 9.42
C GLU A 683 20.15 -38.72 9.08
N ALA A 684 19.78 -38.80 7.80
CA ALA A 684 18.41 -38.52 7.34
C ALA A 684 17.31 -39.49 7.85
N ALA A 685 17.69 -40.56 8.54
CA ALA A 685 16.74 -41.49 9.14
C ALA A 685 16.32 -41.09 10.58
N GLU A 686 17.04 -40.17 11.25
CA GLU A 686 16.75 -39.72 12.62
C GLU A 686 16.06 -38.36 12.72
N ILE A 687 15.85 -37.64 11.62
CA ILE A 687 15.21 -36.31 11.59
C ILE A 687 13.71 -36.33 11.98
N ILE A 688 13.14 -37.47 12.27
CA ILE A 688 11.75 -37.58 12.76
C ILE A 688 11.66 -37.47 14.31
N ALA A 689 12.76 -37.57 15.02
CA ALA A 689 12.80 -37.19 16.44
C ALA A 689 13.13 -35.67 16.48
N PRO A 690 12.42 -34.86 17.33
CA PRO A 690 12.79 -33.47 17.48
C PRO A 690 14.26 -33.44 17.93
N ASP A 691 15.09 -32.80 17.07
CA ASP A 691 16.51 -32.61 17.36
C ASP A 691 16.61 -31.66 18.56
N ASN A 692 16.81 -32.23 19.73
CA ASN A 692 16.98 -31.47 20.96
C ASN A 692 18.40 -30.88 21.10
N THR A 693 19.33 -31.17 20.15
CA THR A 693 20.72 -30.73 20.24
C THR A 693 20.87 -29.22 20.33
N ILE A 694 20.02 -28.50 19.59
CA ILE A 694 19.98 -27.02 19.67
C ILE A 694 19.47 -26.58 21.04
N VAL A 695 18.43 -27.24 21.55
CA VAL A 695 17.84 -26.93 22.87
C VAL A 695 18.85 -27.27 23.97
N GLU A 696 19.51 -28.42 23.88
CA GLU A 696 20.55 -28.85 24.84
C GLU A 696 21.79 -27.92 24.81
N THR A 697 22.19 -27.43 23.60
CA THR A 697 23.26 -26.44 23.46
C THR A 697 22.87 -25.10 24.10
N ILE A 698 21.65 -24.63 23.84
CA ILE A 698 21.13 -23.41 24.44
C ILE A 698 20.98 -23.57 25.97
N GLU A 699 20.52 -24.72 26.45
CA GLU A 699 20.40 -25.01 27.87
C GLU A 699 21.79 -25.11 28.56
N ALA A 700 22.80 -25.62 27.87
CA ALA A 700 24.17 -25.64 28.37
C ALA A 700 24.80 -24.26 28.49
N GLU A 701 24.46 -23.35 27.57
CA GLU A 701 24.99 -21.97 27.55
C GLU A 701 24.18 -21.02 28.47
N LEU A 702 22.85 -21.15 28.50
CA LEU A 702 21.95 -20.21 29.17
C LEU A 702 21.25 -20.80 30.41
N GLY A 703 21.45 -22.08 30.68
CA GLY A 703 20.81 -22.82 31.77
C GLY A 703 19.40 -23.34 31.42
N SER A 704 18.92 -24.37 32.11
CA SER A 704 17.63 -25.04 31.87
C SER A 704 16.39 -24.14 32.04
N SER A 705 16.56 -22.94 32.54
CA SER A 705 15.48 -21.94 32.70
C SER A 705 15.45 -20.88 31.56
N TRP A 706 16.28 -21.05 30.52
CA TRP A 706 16.41 -20.06 29.45
C TRP A 706 15.08 -19.72 28.74
N VAL A 707 14.19 -20.71 28.58
CA VAL A 707 12.85 -20.48 28.00
C VAL A 707 12.04 -19.48 28.83
N LYS A 708 12.16 -19.54 30.17
CA LYS A 708 11.51 -18.58 31.05
C LYS A 708 12.15 -17.18 30.98
N GLN A 709 13.42 -17.11 30.60
CA GLN A 709 14.14 -15.84 30.47
C GLN A 709 13.84 -15.17 29.14
N VAL A 710 13.57 -15.94 28.06
CA VAL A 710 13.22 -15.42 26.74
C VAL A 710 11.71 -15.34 26.50
N THR A 711 10.90 -16.08 27.27
CA THR A 711 9.45 -15.93 27.20
C THR A 711 9.07 -14.59 27.82
N PRO A 712 8.35 -13.72 27.12
CA PRO A 712 7.93 -12.45 27.66
C PRO A 712 6.92 -12.69 28.77
N VAL A 713 7.42 -12.75 30.00
CA VAL A 713 6.59 -12.63 31.19
C VAL A 713 6.41 -11.13 31.39
N PHE A 714 5.15 -10.68 31.44
CA PHE A 714 4.87 -9.30 31.81
C PHE A 714 5.39 -9.07 33.23
N ASP A 715 6.51 -8.40 33.30
CA ASP A 715 7.12 -7.88 34.52
C ASP A 715 7.08 -6.37 34.36
N GLU A 716 6.36 -5.70 35.24
CA GLU A 716 6.20 -4.25 35.24
C GLU A 716 7.57 -3.54 35.22
N ARG A 717 8.57 -4.10 35.87
CA ARG A 717 9.95 -3.61 35.86
C ARG A 717 10.63 -3.83 34.50
N LYS A 718 10.38 -4.96 33.84
CA LYS A 718 10.89 -5.24 32.50
C LYS A 718 10.18 -4.42 31.43
N ALA A 719 8.87 -4.16 31.59
CA ALA A 719 8.13 -3.29 30.70
C ALA A 719 8.70 -1.86 30.72
N VAL A 720 9.10 -1.36 31.88
CA VAL A 720 9.83 -0.06 32.01
C VAL A 720 11.20 -0.13 31.33
N LEU A 721 11.87 -1.28 31.33
CA LEU A 721 13.19 -1.49 30.67
C LEU A 721 13.10 -1.55 29.15
N PHE A 722 11.93 -1.83 28.58
CA PHE A 722 11.67 -1.83 27.14
C PHE A 722 10.85 -0.60 26.68
N ASP A 723 10.64 0.38 27.56
CA ASP A 723 10.12 1.70 27.20
C ASP A 723 11.07 2.36 26.17
N ASP A 724 10.49 3.08 25.20
CA ASP A 724 11.20 3.78 24.14
C ASP A 724 12.29 4.74 24.66
N ARG A 725 12.05 5.39 25.79
CA ARG A 725 13.05 6.22 26.46
C ARG A 725 14.30 5.44 26.87
N TRP A 726 14.12 4.19 27.20
CA TRP A 726 15.21 3.27 27.53
C TRP A 726 16.02 2.87 26.31
N ALA A 727 15.34 2.51 25.23
CA ALA A 727 16.00 2.17 23.98
C ALA A 727 16.77 3.39 23.44
N GLN A 728 16.16 4.57 23.52
CA GLN A 728 16.77 5.83 23.13
C GLN A 728 18.00 6.18 24.02
N ALA A 729 17.88 6.05 25.33
CA ALA A 729 18.97 6.29 26.26
C ALA A 729 20.15 5.34 25.98
N ARG A 730 19.88 4.08 25.66
CA ARG A 730 20.92 3.10 25.27
C ARG A 730 21.61 3.48 23.97
N GLU A 731 20.86 3.84 22.97
CA GLU A 731 21.38 4.25 21.67
C GLU A 731 22.25 5.50 21.81
N ASP A 732 21.78 6.47 22.55
CA ASP A 732 22.53 7.70 22.83
C ASP A 732 23.80 7.44 23.61
N LEU A 733 23.78 6.55 24.59
CA LEU A 733 24.97 6.15 25.35
C LEU A 733 26.00 5.46 24.43
N VAL A 734 25.55 4.59 23.52
CA VAL A 734 26.44 3.96 22.53
C VAL A 734 27.01 4.99 21.57
N ARG A 735 26.20 5.94 21.10
CA ARG A 735 26.64 7.03 20.21
C ARG A 735 27.67 7.95 20.89
N VAL A 736 27.46 8.25 22.16
CA VAL A 736 28.45 9.01 22.95
C VAL A 736 29.77 8.22 23.10
N ALA A 737 29.68 6.91 23.40
CA ALA A 737 30.85 6.04 23.51
C ALA A 737 31.63 5.95 22.19
N LEU A 738 30.94 5.98 21.06
CA LEU A 738 31.54 5.99 19.73
C LEU A 738 31.98 7.38 19.25
N GLY A 739 31.79 8.44 20.05
CA GLY A 739 32.12 9.82 19.70
C GLY A 739 31.25 10.42 18.60
N GLN A 740 30.07 9.86 18.35
CA GLN A 740 29.13 10.30 17.30
C GLN A 740 28.20 11.42 17.74
N CYS A 741 28.05 11.65 19.04
CA CYS A 741 27.33 12.79 19.60
C CYS A 741 27.89 13.17 20.95
N GLU A 742 27.60 14.42 21.38
CA GLU A 742 27.91 14.87 22.74
C GLU A 742 26.79 14.45 23.71
N LEU A 743 27.15 14.25 24.96
CA LEU A 743 26.20 13.91 26.01
C LEU A 743 25.38 15.16 26.36
N ASP A 744 24.06 15.06 26.15
CA ASP A 744 23.12 16.11 26.52
C ASP A 744 22.46 15.78 27.86
N PRO A 745 22.77 16.47 28.95
CA PRO A 745 22.20 16.21 30.27
C PRO A 745 20.67 16.35 30.32
N ALA A 746 20.09 17.26 29.52
CA ALA A 746 18.65 17.48 29.50
C ALA A 746 17.89 16.28 28.94
N ARG A 747 18.51 15.51 28.06
CA ARG A 747 17.95 14.32 27.41
C ARG A 747 17.87 13.13 28.37
N PHE A 748 18.71 13.08 29.37
CA PHE A 748 18.78 12.03 30.38
C PHE A 748 18.13 12.44 31.73
N ALA A 749 17.64 13.66 31.84
CA ALA A 749 17.01 14.16 33.06
C ALA A 749 15.81 13.25 33.45
N GLY A 750 15.83 12.75 34.66
CA GLY A 750 14.79 11.83 35.19
C GLY A 750 14.93 10.36 34.76
N THR A 751 16.03 9.97 34.11
CA THR A 751 16.27 8.58 33.68
C THR A 751 17.37 7.87 34.47
N GLY A 752 18.03 8.52 35.44
CA GLY A 752 19.19 7.96 36.12
C GLY A 752 18.94 6.71 36.91
N GLU A 753 17.81 6.61 37.61
CA GLU A 753 17.41 5.36 38.27
C GLU A 753 17.21 4.25 37.25
N THR A 754 16.70 4.58 36.11
CA THR A 754 16.47 3.71 34.96
C THR A 754 17.78 3.25 34.32
N ILE A 755 18.76 4.16 34.19
CA ILE A 755 20.10 3.87 33.65
C ILE A 755 20.86 2.95 34.62
N ALA A 756 20.76 3.21 35.92
CA ALA A 756 21.37 2.39 36.96
C ALA A 756 20.82 0.94 36.95
N GLN A 757 19.51 0.78 36.86
CA GLN A 757 18.85 -0.53 36.76
C GLN A 757 19.29 -1.28 35.49
N GLN A 758 19.48 -0.56 34.38
CA GLN A 758 19.97 -1.15 33.15
C GLN A 758 21.44 -1.57 33.24
N ALA A 759 22.27 -0.75 33.83
CA ALA A 759 23.67 -1.10 34.03
C ALA A 759 23.80 -2.36 34.90
N GLU A 760 22.99 -2.47 35.96
CA GLU A 760 22.94 -3.64 36.81
C GLU A 760 22.44 -4.89 36.06
N TRP A 761 21.40 -4.76 35.24
CA TRP A 761 20.91 -5.85 34.41
C TRP A 761 21.96 -6.34 33.40
N TYR A 762 22.69 -5.40 32.73
CA TYR A 762 23.77 -5.75 31.80
C TYR A 762 24.93 -6.41 32.50
N ALA A 763 25.31 -5.95 33.69
CA ALA A 763 26.36 -6.59 34.48
C ALA A 763 26.03 -8.03 34.85
N GLN A 764 24.73 -8.31 35.07
CA GLN A 764 24.26 -9.67 35.43
C GLN A 764 24.13 -10.61 34.22
N ASN A 765 23.85 -10.08 32.98
CA ASN A 765 23.41 -10.89 31.86
C ASN A 765 24.35 -10.88 30.64
N THR A 766 25.33 -9.98 30.53
CA THR A 766 26.12 -9.84 29.29
C THR A 766 27.65 -9.76 29.50
N GLY A 767 28.16 -9.99 30.70
CA GLY A 767 29.58 -9.91 31.00
C GLY A 767 30.15 -8.48 31.08
N ALA A 768 31.36 -8.37 31.58
CA ALA A 768 32.02 -7.13 32.02
C ALA A 768 32.14 -6.01 30.97
N ASN A 769 32.23 -6.34 29.68
CA ASN A 769 32.56 -5.36 28.66
C ASN A 769 31.49 -4.25 28.46
N ARG A 770 30.20 -4.58 28.60
CA ARG A 770 29.14 -3.58 28.44
C ARG A 770 28.90 -2.74 29.69
N ALA A 771 29.07 -3.37 30.87
CA ALA A 771 29.01 -2.64 32.13
C ALA A 771 30.20 -1.65 32.24
N ASP A 772 31.37 -2.03 31.73
CA ASP A 772 32.53 -1.16 31.69
C ASP A 772 32.33 0.03 30.73
N VAL A 773 31.71 -0.17 29.59
CA VAL A 773 31.32 0.90 28.66
C VAL A 773 30.36 1.87 29.32
N LEU A 774 29.27 1.38 29.95
CA LEU A 774 28.30 2.20 30.65
C LEU A 774 28.95 2.98 31.81
N ARG A 775 29.86 2.36 32.56
CA ARG A 775 30.61 3.01 33.64
C ARG A 775 31.54 4.10 33.11
N ALA A 776 32.30 3.84 32.03
CA ALA A 776 33.15 4.83 31.38
C ALA A 776 32.39 6.03 30.86
N ILE A 777 31.18 5.81 30.31
CA ILE A 777 30.28 6.90 29.85
C ILE A 777 29.77 7.71 31.04
N ALA A 778 29.37 7.05 32.13
CA ALA A 778 28.94 7.70 33.35
C ALA A 778 30.05 8.55 33.96
N GLU A 779 31.26 8.05 34.01
CA GLU A 779 32.48 8.79 34.49
C GLU A 779 32.77 9.99 33.58
N ALA A 780 32.68 9.85 32.26
CA ALA A 780 32.90 10.95 31.32
C ALA A 780 31.83 12.03 31.41
N ALA A 781 30.61 11.69 31.81
CA ALA A 781 29.49 12.58 32.00
C ALA A 781 29.54 13.35 33.33
N GLN A 782 30.19 12.82 34.35
CA GLN A 782 30.21 13.35 35.72
C GLN A 782 30.76 14.78 35.85
N GLY A 783 31.51 15.25 34.87
CA GLY A 783 32.09 16.60 34.87
C GLY A 783 31.26 17.64 34.05
N LYS A 784 30.16 17.25 33.43
CA LYS A 784 29.43 18.06 32.44
C LYS A 784 27.96 18.29 32.77
N ALA A 785 27.42 17.71 33.86
CA ALA A 785 26.01 17.67 34.16
C ALA A 785 25.60 18.64 35.28
N ASP A 786 24.36 19.09 35.25
CA ASP A 786 23.68 19.74 36.37
C ASP A 786 23.44 18.74 37.53
N GLU A 787 23.07 19.26 38.71
CA GLU A 787 22.98 18.47 39.93
C GLU A 787 22.04 17.22 39.85
N PRO A 788 20.87 17.23 39.21
CA PRO A 788 20.09 16.03 39.01
C PRO A 788 20.76 14.96 38.18
N TYR A 789 21.43 15.31 37.11
CA TYR A 789 22.13 14.39 36.23
C TYR A 789 23.41 13.82 36.87
N ALA A 790 24.13 14.63 37.65
CA ALA A 790 25.31 14.16 38.42
C ALA A 790 24.91 13.10 39.46
N ASN A 791 23.73 13.24 40.06
CA ASN A 791 23.17 12.21 40.98
C ASN A 791 22.80 10.93 40.23
N ASP A 792 22.26 11.06 39.05
CA ASP A 792 21.91 9.92 38.18
C ASP A 792 23.13 9.19 37.68
N VAL A 793 24.20 9.91 37.31
CA VAL A 793 25.48 9.35 36.93
C VAL A 793 26.16 8.65 38.13
N ALA A 794 26.07 9.23 39.34
CA ALA A 794 26.59 8.62 40.54
C ALA A 794 25.90 7.30 40.94
N LEU A 795 24.61 7.14 40.56
CA LEU A 795 23.86 5.90 40.73
C LEU A 795 24.30 4.81 39.75
N VAL A 796 24.83 5.17 38.60
CA VAL A 796 25.30 4.22 37.56
C VAL A 796 26.73 3.77 37.83
N THR A 797 27.57 4.61 38.44
CA THR A 797 28.95 4.29 38.83
C THR A 797 29.03 3.60 40.17
#